data_fe340bef7514508cbfc50d9642852af2
#
_entry.id   fe340bef7514508cbfc50d9642852af2
#
_cell.length_a   1.000
_cell.length_b   1.000
_cell.length_c   1.000
_cell.angle_alpha   90.00
_cell.angle_beta   90.00
_cell.angle_gamma   90.00
#
_symmetry.space_group_name_H-M   'P 1'
#
loop_
_entity.id
_entity.type
_entity.pdbx_description
1 polymer ?
#
loop_
_entity_poly.entity_id
_entity_poly.type
_entity_poly.pdbx_seq_one_letter_code
_entity_poly.pdbx_strand_id
1 'polypeptide(L)'
;MKKFPLFIQHDSMQCGIACLCMICKFFGRSISIETMANLCHANKEGVSLMGLSESATILGFHAIAARTSINKLQIVPLPCILHWNQNHFVVLYRIKNNKYYIADPGKGLITYTLDEFKKHWLSTNTNGEDKGIAMFLETTPAFFAYKMQKEENIKEKRSFRFLLGYVKKYRKYFGQIILGLVVGSLLQLVLPFLTQSIVDVGIKNQDIGFVWLILLGQLMLTISRTAIDFIRRWLLLHISLRINISLLSDFFIKLLKLPMSFFDTKLMGDLMQRMSDHSRVNKFLTQQTLNITFAMFTFVVFSVVLFLYDKFVFAIFLLGSVLYGAWMTLFLRRRKVLDYELFEQQAINNNKTYEFITSMQEIKLQDCEQRRRWEWEDTQADLFGVQMKSLKLQQMQEAGCIFINETKNTIITVIAATAVIHGDMTLGMMLAIQYIIGQLNTPVDQLMNFFYSLQDVKISLERINEIHQMDDENGKEGLLTSIEDKNEGIDIKNIIFKYDPHALRKTIDDVRIHIPQGKVTAIVGASGSGKTTLIRLMLGYYSVLEGQINIGNTNINKLNKKWWRRQCGVVMQDGVIFSESIARNIAVDDGDIDKERLLKAAEIACIKEYVMALPLKFNTKIGRDGVGLSQGQKQRILIARAVYKNPDYIFLDEATNSLDANNERSIVENLDKFYKGKTVVIVAHRLGTVKNADQIVVIDHGKVVEIGNHESLTAKRGAYYNLVKNQLELGN
;
A
#
# COMPACT_ATOMS: atom_id res chain seq x y z
N MET A 1 -4.82 36.10 -7.57
CA MET A 1 -4.50 35.01 -8.53
C MET A 1 -4.91 33.69 -7.91
N LYS A 2 -5.66 32.84 -8.62
CA LYS A 2 -5.99 31.50 -8.13
C LYS A 2 -4.70 30.71 -7.91
N LYS A 3 -4.58 30.07 -6.75
CA LYS A 3 -3.43 29.21 -6.40
C LYS A 3 -3.44 28.00 -7.32
N PHE A 4 -2.28 27.59 -7.88
CA PHE A 4 -2.22 26.40 -8.73
C PHE A 4 -2.67 25.17 -7.93
N PRO A 5 -3.52 24.30 -8.48
CA PRO A 5 -3.99 23.11 -7.77
C PRO A 5 -2.82 22.16 -7.53
N LEU A 6 -2.71 21.62 -6.31
CA LEU A 6 -1.71 20.64 -5.94
C LEU A 6 -2.41 19.31 -5.64
N PHE A 7 -1.95 18.25 -6.28
CA PHE A 7 -2.23 16.86 -5.93
C PHE A 7 -0.93 16.20 -5.51
N ILE A 8 -0.95 15.57 -4.36
CA ILE A 8 0.23 14.88 -3.82
C ILE A 8 0.07 13.39 -4.12
N GLN A 9 1.16 12.78 -4.58
CA GLN A 9 1.20 11.34 -4.87
C GLN A 9 1.05 10.51 -3.59
N HIS A 10 0.38 9.37 -3.69
CA HIS A 10 0.18 8.46 -2.57
C HIS A 10 1.21 7.32 -2.54
N ASP A 11 1.86 7.07 -3.67
CA ASP A 11 3.01 6.16 -3.79
C ASP A 11 4.05 6.73 -4.77
N SER A 12 5.25 6.16 -4.75
CA SER A 12 6.39 6.63 -5.55
C SER A 12 6.17 6.55 -7.06
N MET A 13 5.22 5.74 -7.52
CA MET A 13 4.95 5.48 -8.94
C MET A 13 3.85 6.36 -9.53
N GLN A 14 3.20 7.20 -8.73
CA GLN A 14 2.04 8.02 -9.14
C GLN A 14 2.40 9.46 -9.54
N CYS A 15 3.68 9.81 -9.65
CA CYS A 15 4.08 11.21 -9.95
C CYS A 15 3.46 11.75 -11.26
N GLY A 16 3.53 11.00 -12.35
CA GLY A 16 2.95 11.40 -13.64
C GLY A 16 1.42 11.52 -13.60
N ILE A 17 0.75 10.59 -12.91
CA ILE A 17 -0.69 10.58 -12.69
C ILE A 17 -1.13 11.85 -11.95
N ALA A 18 -0.45 12.17 -10.85
CA ALA A 18 -0.74 13.36 -10.06
C ALA A 18 -0.51 14.65 -10.87
N CYS A 19 0.53 14.69 -11.71
CA CYS A 19 0.78 15.81 -12.64
C CYS A 19 -0.39 16.02 -13.60
N LEU A 20 -0.89 14.96 -14.22
CA LEU A 20 -2.02 15.06 -15.15
C LEU A 20 -3.32 15.46 -14.43
N CYS A 21 -3.57 14.94 -13.21
CA CYS A 21 -4.69 15.38 -12.36
C CYS A 21 -4.60 16.88 -12.01
N MET A 22 -3.40 17.39 -11.70
CA MET A 22 -3.19 18.82 -11.42
C MET A 22 -3.54 19.69 -12.64
N ILE A 23 -3.12 19.28 -13.83
CA ILE A 23 -3.41 19.98 -15.08
C ILE A 23 -4.91 19.93 -15.41
N CYS A 24 -5.55 18.78 -15.29
CA CYS A 24 -7.01 18.66 -15.47
C CYS A 24 -7.76 19.64 -14.54
N LYS A 25 -7.37 19.70 -13.26
CA LYS A 25 -7.98 20.60 -12.29
C LYS A 25 -7.69 22.09 -12.56
N PHE A 26 -6.53 22.40 -13.08
CA PHE A 26 -6.18 23.77 -13.51
C PHE A 26 -7.13 24.23 -14.62
N PHE A 27 -7.45 23.37 -15.58
CA PHE A 27 -8.41 23.64 -16.66
C PHE A 27 -9.88 23.43 -16.26
N GLY A 28 -10.18 23.21 -14.97
CA GLY A 28 -11.53 23.20 -14.41
C GLY A 28 -12.18 21.84 -14.26
N ARG A 29 -11.46 20.73 -14.49
CA ARG A 29 -11.98 19.36 -14.29
C ARG A 29 -11.23 18.65 -13.18
N SER A 30 -11.96 18.10 -12.22
CA SER A 30 -11.38 17.26 -11.16
C SER A 30 -11.57 15.79 -11.51
N ILE A 31 -10.48 15.07 -11.64
CA ILE A 31 -10.43 13.64 -11.90
C ILE A 31 -9.75 12.97 -10.72
N SER A 32 -10.25 11.82 -10.27
CA SER A 32 -9.64 11.07 -9.18
C SER A 32 -8.31 10.45 -9.62
N ILE A 33 -7.38 10.30 -8.67
CA ILE A 33 -6.09 9.64 -8.92
C ILE A 33 -6.31 8.21 -9.40
N GLU A 34 -7.32 7.51 -8.84
CA GLU A 34 -7.66 6.13 -9.19
C GLU A 34 -8.12 6.01 -10.66
N THR A 35 -9.05 6.86 -11.09
CA THR A 35 -9.51 6.88 -12.49
C THR A 35 -8.36 7.20 -13.44
N MET A 36 -7.50 8.17 -13.05
CA MET A 36 -6.34 8.54 -13.84
C MET A 36 -5.29 7.42 -13.88
N ALA A 37 -5.07 6.70 -12.77
CA ALA A 37 -4.16 5.56 -12.71
C ALA A 37 -4.60 4.42 -13.63
N ASN A 38 -5.90 4.15 -13.69
CA ASN A 38 -6.46 3.15 -14.60
C ASN A 38 -6.31 3.56 -16.07
N LEU A 39 -6.47 4.85 -16.38
CA LEU A 39 -6.26 5.37 -17.75
C LEU A 39 -4.78 5.34 -18.17
N CYS A 40 -3.87 5.65 -17.23
CA CYS A 40 -2.43 5.70 -17.50
C CYS A 40 -1.73 4.35 -17.42
N HIS A 41 -2.41 3.29 -16.96
CA HIS A 41 -1.87 1.93 -16.79
C HIS A 41 -0.51 1.90 -16.05
N ALA A 42 -0.47 2.53 -14.85
CA ALA A 42 0.74 2.57 -14.02
C ALA A 42 1.25 1.17 -13.67
N ASN A 43 2.57 0.97 -13.74
CA ASN A 43 3.25 -0.27 -13.36
C ASN A 43 4.30 -0.01 -12.26
N LYS A 44 5.13 -1.03 -11.90
CA LYS A 44 6.19 -0.89 -10.88
C LYS A 44 7.29 0.10 -11.25
N GLU A 45 7.44 0.41 -12.52
CA GLU A 45 8.40 1.38 -13.04
C GLU A 45 7.81 2.80 -13.12
N GLY A 46 6.51 2.94 -12.79
CA GLY A 46 5.76 4.18 -12.88
C GLY A 46 4.89 4.27 -14.13
N VAL A 47 4.72 5.47 -14.65
CA VAL A 47 3.95 5.75 -15.88
C VAL A 47 4.89 6.24 -16.95
N SER A 48 4.81 5.66 -18.15
CA SER A 48 5.59 6.12 -19.29
C SER A 48 5.08 7.47 -19.82
N LEU A 49 5.97 8.26 -20.43
CA LEU A 49 5.57 9.52 -21.05
C LEU A 49 4.54 9.30 -22.18
N MET A 50 4.61 8.16 -22.84
CA MET A 50 3.64 7.74 -23.85
C MET A 50 2.27 7.47 -23.23
N GLY A 51 2.22 6.74 -22.10
CA GLY A 51 0.98 6.49 -21.36
C GLY A 51 0.32 7.77 -20.86
N LEU A 52 1.11 8.76 -20.40
CA LEU A 52 0.60 10.08 -20.04
C LEU A 52 0.03 10.83 -21.27
N SER A 53 0.71 10.76 -22.42
CA SER A 53 0.29 11.43 -23.64
C SER A 53 -0.99 10.85 -24.20
N GLU A 54 -1.11 9.52 -24.27
CA GLU A 54 -2.32 8.84 -24.74
C GLU A 54 -3.50 9.07 -23.80
N SER A 55 -3.27 8.98 -22.50
CA SER A 55 -4.30 9.28 -21.50
C SER A 55 -4.78 10.73 -21.57
N ALA A 56 -3.87 11.67 -21.78
CA ALA A 56 -4.22 13.07 -22.01
C ALA A 56 -5.06 13.26 -23.29
N THR A 57 -4.74 12.53 -24.34
CA THR A 57 -5.51 12.53 -25.61
C THR A 57 -6.92 11.95 -25.42
N ILE A 58 -7.07 10.85 -24.68
CA ILE A 58 -8.37 10.26 -24.31
C ILE A 58 -9.22 11.27 -23.54
N LEU A 59 -8.60 12.05 -22.63
CA LEU A 59 -9.28 13.08 -21.86
C LEU A 59 -9.65 14.33 -22.66
N GLY A 60 -9.22 14.42 -23.93
CA GLY A 60 -9.50 15.53 -24.82
C GLY A 60 -8.44 16.64 -24.80
N PHE A 61 -7.21 16.34 -24.42
CA PHE A 61 -6.07 17.24 -24.65
C PHE A 61 -5.40 16.94 -25.99
N HIS A 62 -4.84 17.97 -26.60
CA HIS A 62 -3.79 17.80 -27.59
C HIS A 62 -2.44 17.77 -26.85
N ALA A 63 -1.79 16.60 -26.83
CA ALA A 63 -0.58 16.35 -26.09
C ALA A 63 0.63 16.18 -27.01
N ILE A 64 1.69 16.93 -26.78
CA ILE A 64 2.95 16.87 -27.53
C ILE A 64 4.10 16.69 -26.54
N ALA A 65 4.80 15.56 -26.63
CA ALA A 65 6.01 15.30 -25.89
C ALA A 65 7.24 15.61 -26.76
N ALA A 66 8.14 16.47 -26.30
CA ALA A 66 9.31 16.88 -27.06
C ALA A 66 10.54 17.11 -26.18
N ARG A 67 11.73 16.95 -26.78
CA ARG A 67 12.98 17.43 -26.20
C ARG A 67 13.15 18.90 -26.57
N THR A 68 13.25 19.76 -25.57
CA THR A 68 13.30 21.22 -25.79
C THR A 68 14.42 21.87 -24.97
N SER A 69 14.92 23.03 -25.46
CA SER A 69 15.88 23.84 -24.73
C SER A 69 15.18 24.86 -23.83
N ILE A 70 15.92 25.45 -22.89
CA ILE A 70 15.38 26.44 -21.95
C ILE A 70 14.76 27.64 -22.64
N ASN A 71 15.40 28.12 -23.73
CA ASN A 71 14.92 29.27 -24.47
C ASN A 71 13.55 28.99 -25.11
N LYS A 72 13.33 27.78 -25.64
CA LYS A 72 12.06 27.38 -26.20
C LYS A 72 11.01 27.17 -25.13
N LEU A 73 11.39 26.65 -23.94
CA LEU A 73 10.47 26.44 -22.83
C LEU A 73 9.82 27.75 -22.32
N GLN A 74 10.48 28.91 -22.51
CA GLN A 74 9.93 30.18 -22.09
C GLN A 74 8.82 30.73 -23.00
N ILE A 75 8.68 30.18 -24.21
CA ILE A 75 7.74 30.65 -25.24
C ILE A 75 6.48 29.76 -25.33
N VAL A 76 6.54 28.55 -24.80
CA VAL A 76 5.45 27.56 -24.89
C VAL A 76 4.36 27.79 -23.86
N PRO A 77 3.11 27.37 -24.15
CA PRO A 77 2.00 27.50 -23.21
C PRO A 77 2.21 26.67 -21.92
N LEU A 78 1.92 27.29 -20.79
CA LEU A 78 1.97 26.65 -19.46
C LEU A 78 0.53 26.42 -18.95
N PRO A 79 0.27 25.37 -18.16
CA PRO A 79 1.22 24.44 -17.52
C PRO A 79 1.66 23.29 -18.44
N CYS A 80 2.89 22.78 -18.20
CA CYS A 80 3.42 21.60 -18.88
C CYS A 80 4.02 20.59 -17.90
N ILE A 81 4.09 19.31 -18.28
CA ILE A 81 4.73 18.27 -17.48
C ILE A 81 6.19 18.15 -17.89
N LEU A 82 7.09 18.11 -16.92
CA LEU A 82 8.53 17.98 -17.14
C LEU A 82 9.01 16.63 -16.59
N HIS A 83 9.93 15.98 -17.31
CA HIS A 83 10.66 14.83 -16.81
C HIS A 83 11.84 15.30 -15.96
N TRP A 84 11.83 14.99 -14.70
CA TRP A 84 12.68 15.57 -13.66
C TRP A 84 13.64 14.54 -13.09
N ASN A 85 14.91 14.85 -12.92
CA ASN A 85 15.95 13.93 -12.42
C ASN A 85 15.98 12.58 -13.13
N GLN A 86 15.47 12.46 -14.35
CA GLN A 86 15.37 11.25 -15.18
C GLN A 86 14.50 10.12 -14.59
N ASN A 87 13.82 10.33 -13.47
CA ASN A 87 13.01 9.33 -12.78
C ASN A 87 11.70 9.85 -12.17
N HIS A 88 11.38 11.13 -12.36
CA HIS A 88 10.24 11.80 -11.74
C HIS A 88 9.51 12.72 -12.73
N PHE A 89 8.23 13.00 -12.49
CA PHE A 89 7.44 13.96 -13.25
C PHE A 89 6.97 15.11 -12.35
N VAL A 90 7.08 16.34 -12.86
CA VAL A 90 6.63 17.55 -12.18
C VAL A 90 5.89 18.47 -13.15
N VAL A 91 5.08 19.41 -12.63
CA VAL A 91 4.36 20.39 -13.45
C VAL A 91 5.03 21.76 -13.34
N LEU A 92 5.52 22.29 -14.46
CA LEU A 92 5.91 23.69 -14.55
C LEU A 92 4.66 24.51 -14.88
N TYR A 93 4.22 25.35 -13.93
CA TYR A 93 2.98 26.11 -14.11
C TYR A 93 3.18 27.61 -14.31
N ARG A 94 4.39 28.12 -14.08
CA ARG A 94 4.69 29.55 -14.26
C ARG A 94 6.20 29.79 -14.34
N ILE A 95 6.59 30.74 -15.21
CA ILE A 95 7.93 31.34 -15.24
C ILE A 95 7.79 32.87 -15.03
N LYS A 96 8.51 33.43 -14.08
CA LYS A 96 8.53 34.87 -13.84
C LYS A 96 9.87 35.33 -13.24
N ASN A 97 10.46 36.39 -13.79
CA ASN A 97 11.72 37.00 -13.30
C ASN A 97 12.83 35.93 -13.12
N ASN A 98 13.04 35.10 -14.12
CA ASN A 98 14.05 34.03 -14.11
C ASN A 98 13.85 32.98 -12.98
N LYS A 99 12.65 32.92 -12.38
CA LYS A 99 12.23 31.95 -11.40
C LYS A 99 11.22 30.98 -12.01
N TYR A 100 11.44 29.68 -11.77
CA TYR A 100 10.64 28.59 -12.28
C TYR A 100 9.75 28.03 -11.16
N TYR A 101 8.43 28.14 -11.34
CA TYR A 101 7.44 27.71 -10.35
C TYR A 101 6.94 26.32 -10.70
N ILE A 102 7.27 25.37 -9.86
CA ILE A 102 7.01 23.94 -10.07
C ILE A 102 6.02 23.44 -9.04
N ALA A 103 5.04 22.65 -9.49
CA ALA A 103 4.21 21.82 -8.64
C ALA A 103 4.76 20.40 -8.72
N ASP A 104 5.42 19.97 -7.65
CA ASP A 104 6.00 18.66 -7.49
C ASP A 104 5.02 17.77 -6.68
N PRO A 105 4.56 16.64 -7.24
CA PRO A 105 3.66 15.72 -6.53
C PRO A 105 4.21 15.18 -5.21
N GLY A 106 5.54 15.07 -5.09
CA GLY A 106 6.17 14.58 -3.87
C GLY A 106 6.47 15.69 -2.86
N LYS A 107 6.84 16.89 -3.32
CA LYS A 107 7.40 17.97 -2.49
C LYS A 107 6.49 19.20 -2.35
N GLY A 108 5.44 19.30 -3.18
CA GLY A 108 4.53 20.45 -3.16
C GLY A 108 4.89 21.57 -4.14
N LEU A 109 4.53 22.83 -3.81
CA LEU A 109 4.81 23.98 -4.67
C LEU A 109 6.19 24.54 -4.33
N ILE A 110 7.14 24.45 -5.28
CA ILE A 110 8.54 24.85 -5.12
C ILE A 110 8.88 25.91 -6.17
N THR A 111 9.82 26.77 -5.84
CA THR A 111 10.35 27.77 -6.76
C THR A 111 11.86 27.56 -6.88
N TYR A 112 12.33 27.36 -8.10
CA TYR A 112 13.74 27.17 -8.42
C TYR A 112 14.33 28.39 -9.12
N THR A 113 15.61 28.62 -8.88
CA THR A 113 16.45 29.53 -9.71
C THR A 113 16.76 28.85 -11.04
N LEU A 114 17.26 29.62 -12.02
CA LEU A 114 17.63 29.06 -13.33
C LEU A 114 18.67 27.94 -13.21
N ASP A 115 19.68 28.09 -12.36
CA ASP A 115 20.77 27.13 -12.26
C ASP A 115 20.36 25.85 -11.54
N GLU A 116 19.52 25.96 -10.52
CA GLU A 116 18.88 24.79 -9.86
C GLU A 116 17.95 24.06 -10.84
N PHE A 117 17.13 24.78 -11.60
CA PHE A 117 16.24 24.21 -12.58
C PHE A 117 17.00 23.42 -13.66
N LYS A 118 18.13 23.97 -14.18
CA LYS A 118 18.98 23.30 -15.14
C LYS A 118 19.50 21.97 -14.64
N LYS A 119 20.00 21.92 -13.41
CA LYS A 119 20.55 20.69 -12.80
C LYS A 119 19.55 19.54 -12.75
N HIS A 120 18.28 19.85 -12.54
CA HIS A 120 17.24 18.84 -12.37
C HIS A 120 16.53 18.47 -13.67
N TRP A 121 16.44 19.39 -14.64
CA TRP A 121 15.63 19.15 -15.82
C TRP A 121 16.42 18.75 -17.07
N LEU A 122 17.63 19.29 -17.25
CA LEU A 122 18.44 18.99 -18.43
C LEU A 122 18.98 17.56 -18.34
N SER A 123 18.73 16.77 -19.38
CA SER A 123 19.05 15.32 -19.40
C SER A 123 19.86 14.89 -20.61
N THR A 124 19.91 15.70 -21.69
CA THR A 124 20.58 15.32 -22.94
C THR A 124 21.20 16.56 -23.60
N ASN A 125 22.36 16.34 -24.24
CA ASN A 125 22.97 17.33 -25.13
C ASN A 125 22.79 16.88 -26.57
N THR A 126 22.22 17.72 -27.41
CA THR A 126 22.01 17.40 -28.84
C THR A 126 22.43 18.61 -29.65
N ASN A 127 23.39 18.46 -30.55
CA ASN A 127 23.97 19.51 -31.39
C ASN A 127 24.54 20.69 -30.60
N GLY A 128 25.19 20.44 -29.44
CA GLY A 128 25.77 21.50 -28.59
C GLY A 128 24.75 22.25 -27.72
N GLU A 129 23.48 21.92 -27.77
CA GLU A 129 22.44 22.49 -26.89
C GLU A 129 22.00 21.48 -25.83
N ASP A 130 21.95 21.91 -24.57
CA ASP A 130 21.38 21.15 -23.48
C ASP A 130 19.86 21.17 -23.55
N LYS A 131 19.25 19.96 -23.55
CA LYS A 131 17.82 19.78 -23.70
C LYS A 131 17.24 18.92 -22.56
N GLY A 132 16.02 19.25 -22.16
CA GLY A 132 15.20 18.46 -21.25
C GLY A 132 13.92 17.98 -21.95
N ILE A 133 13.25 17.00 -21.36
CA ILE A 133 11.98 16.44 -21.87
C ILE A 133 10.82 17.19 -21.23
N ALA A 134 9.89 17.64 -22.07
CA ALA A 134 8.66 18.29 -21.64
C ALA A 134 7.46 17.76 -22.44
N MET A 135 6.30 17.66 -21.78
CA MET A 135 5.02 17.36 -22.43
C MET A 135 4.10 18.56 -22.31
N PHE A 136 3.71 19.09 -23.44
CA PHE A 136 2.82 20.24 -23.59
C PHE A 136 1.39 19.77 -23.77
N LEU A 137 0.44 20.44 -23.13
CA LEU A 137 -0.95 20.04 -23.07
C LEU A 137 -1.85 21.23 -23.38
N GLU A 138 -2.65 21.11 -24.43
CA GLU A 138 -3.65 22.09 -24.83
C GLU A 138 -5.04 21.49 -24.78
N THR A 139 -6.01 22.20 -24.24
CA THR A 139 -7.39 21.73 -24.17
C THR A 139 -8.06 21.80 -25.52
N THR A 140 -8.77 20.73 -25.91
CA THR A 140 -9.66 20.74 -27.09
C THR A 140 -11.12 20.85 -26.66
N PRO A 141 -12.06 21.14 -27.56
CA PRO A 141 -13.49 21.11 -27.24
C PRO A 141 -13.95 19.77 -26.63
N ALA A 142 -13.31 18.67 -27.01
CA ALA A 142 -13.59 17.33 -26.47
C ALA A 142 -13.29 17.23 -24.97
N PHE A 143 -12.28 17.97 -24.46
CA PHE A 143 -11.97 18.03 -23.02
C PHE A 143 -13.17 18.53 -22.22
N PHE A 144 -13.90 19.52 -22.67
CA PHE A 144 -15.07 20.06 -21.98
C PHE A 144 -16.34 19.23 -22.21
N ALA A 145 -16.42 18.51 -23.32
CA ALA A 145 -17.57 17.64 -23.68
C ALA A 145 -17.56 16.26 -22.99
N TYR A 146 -16.42 15.80 -22.54
CA TYR A 146 -16.25 14.48 -21.90
C TYR A 146 -17.02 14.44 -20.57
N LYS A 147 -18.18 13.78 -20.53
CA LYS A 147 -18.97 13.58 -19.33
C LYS A 147 -18.46 12.34 -18.59
N MET A 148 -17.77 12.54 -17.47
CA MET A 148 -17.52 11.44 -16.54
C MET A 148 -18.83 11.03 -15.86
N GLN A 149 -19.03 9.73 -15.72
CA GLN A 149 -20.19 9.19 -15.00
C GLN A 149 -20.20 9.70 -13.54
N LYS A 150 -21.37 10.00 -13.05
CA LYS A 150 -21.69 10.69 -11.77
C LYS A 150 -21.22 9.99 -10.47
N GLU A 151 -20.34 8.99 -10.54
CA GLU A 151 -19.99 8.14 -9.39
C GLU A 151 -18.97 8.75 -8.39
N GLU A 152 -18.25 9.81 -8.78
CA GLU A 152 -17.12 10.31 -7.96
C GLU A 152 -17.51 11.06 -6.69
N ASN A 153 -18.68 11.71 -6.64
CA ASN A 153 -19.09 12.50 -5.47
C ASN A 153 -19.62 11.67 -4.28
N ILE A 154 -19.87 10.39 -4.47
CA ILE A 154 -20.43 9.51 -3.42
C ILE A 154 -19.30 8.78 -2.64
N LYS A 155 -18.14 8.60 -3.25
CA LYS A 155 -17.04 7.79 -2.66
C LYS A 155 -16.27 8.53 -1.55
N GLU A 156 -16.08 9.85 -1.62
CA GLU A 156 -15.35 10.61 -0.58
C GLU A 156 -16.01 10.60 0.82
N LYS A 157 -17.35 10.52 0.88
CA LYS A 157 -18.08 10.54 2.17
C LYS A 157 -18.09 9.20 2.93
N ARG A 158 -17.61 8.09 2.33
CA ARG A 158 -17.69 6.76 2.94
C ARG A 158 -16.56 6.44 3.94
N SER A 159 -15.41 7.11 3.86
CA SER A 159 -14.22 6.75 4.64
C SER A 159 -14.42 6.78 6.16
N PHE A 160 -14.98 7.84 6.72
CA PHE A 160 -15.25 7.92 8.17
C PHE A 160 -16.44 7.06 8.61
N ARG A 161 -17.46 6.87 7.75
CA ARG A 161 -18.61 6.03 8.06
C ARG A 161 -18.27 4.55 8.19
N PHE A 162 -17.31 4.09 7.40
CA PHE A 162 -16.76 2.73 7.49
C PHE A 162 -16.11 2.50 8.87
N LEU A 163 -15.31 3.45 9.35
CA LEU A 163 -14.65 3.35 10.65
C LEU A 163 -15.64 3.33 11.83
N LEU A 164 -16.72 4.09 11.74
CA LEU A 164 -17.78 4.09 12.77
C LEU A 164 -18.43 2.70 12.91
N GLY A 165 -18.42 1.88 11.87
CA GLY A 165 -18.89 0.48 11.92
C GLY A 165 -18.14 -0.36 12.96
N TYR A 166 -16.82 -0.21 13.03
CA TYR A 166 -15.98 -0.93 14.02
C TYR A 166 -16.26 -0.47 15.45
N VAL A 167 -16.42 0.84 15.65
CA VAL A 167 -16.74 1.40 16.98
C VAL A 167 -18.11 0.93 17.47
N LYS A 168 -19.11 0.89 16.58
CA LYS A 168 -20.48 0.48 16.93
C LYS A 168 -20.56 -0.94 17.49
N LYS A 169 -19.71 -1.85 17.00
CA LYS A 169 -19.62 -3.25 17.49
C LYS A 169 -19.24 -3.33 18.97
N TYR A 170 -18.41 -2.38 19.47
CA TYR A 170 -17.91 -2.36 20.85
C TYR A 170 -18.59 -1.32 21.74
N ARG A 171 -19.79 -0.85 21.39
CA ARG A 171 -20.52 0.25 22.09
C ARG A 171 -20.64 0.07 23.60
N LYS A 172 -20.78 -1.18 24.09
CA LYS A 172 -20.88 -1.48 25.54
C LYS A 172 -19.61 -1.11 26.28
N TYR A 173 -18.46 -1.48 25.73
CA TYR A 173 -17.14 -1.16 26.34
C TYR A 173 -16.85 0.33 26.26
N PHE A 174 -17.22 1.00 25.15
CA PHE A 174 -17.11 2.45 25.04
C PHE A 174 -17.99 3.14 26.10
N GLY A 175 -19.20 2.64 26.37
CA GLY A 175 -20.05 3.13 27.44
C GLY A 175 -19.42 3.00 28.83
N GLN A 176 -18.77 1.88 29.12
CA GLN A 176 -18.05 1.67 30.38
C GLN A 176 -16.86 2.64 30.52
N ILE A 177 -16.12 2.87 29.43
CA ILE A 177 -15.00 3.83 29.42
C ILE A 177 -15.52 5.24 29.66
N ILE A 178 -16.62 5.66 28.99
CA ILE A 178 -17.24 6.98 29.18
C ILE A 178 -17.72 7.13 30.63
N LEU A 179 -18.35 6.11 31.20
CA LEU A 179 -18.75 6.13 32.60
C LEU A 179 -17.55 6.34 33.54
N GLY A 180 -16.46 5.57 33.32
CA GLY A 180 -15.22 5.73 34.07
C GLY A 180 -14.60 7.13 33.92
N LEU A 181 -14.68 7.73 32.71
CA LEU A 181 -14.24 9.10 32.45
C LEU A 181 -15.05 10.13 33.26
N VAL A 182 -16.39 10.00 33.25
CA VAL A 182 -17.27 10.90 34.01
C VAL A 182 -16.99 10.79 35.50
N VAL A 183 -16.94 9.59 36.06
CA VAL A 183 -16.65 9.35 37.48
C VAL A 183 -15.26 9.87 37.83
N GLY A 184 -14.23 9.59 37.02
CA GLY A 184 -12.87 10.10 37.22
C GLY A 184 -12.79 11.62 37.22
N SER A 185 -13.53 12.29 36.33
CA SER A 185 -13.56 13.76 36.27
C SER A 185 -14.32 14.38 37.48
N LEU A 186 -15.40 13.73 37.94
CA LEU A 186 -16.10 14.18 39.14
C LEU A 186 -15.22 14.05 40.41
N LEU A 187 -14.47 12.96 40.55
CA LEU A 187 -13.50 12.81 41.63
C LEU A 187 -12.39 13.88 41.56
N GLN A 188 -11.93 14.18 40.33
CA GLN A 188 -10.93 15.22 40.10
C GLN A 188 -11.43 16.63 40.45
N LEU A 189 -12.73 16.89 40.27
CA LEU A 189 -13.37 18.17 40.59
C LEU A 189 -13.31 18.51 42.09
N VAL A 190 -13.28 17.52 42.96
CA VAL A 190 -13.25 17.72 44.42
C VAL A 190 -11.87 18.22 44.89
N LEU A 191 -10.79 17.90 44.18
CA LEU A 191 -9.41 18.21 44.64
C LEU A 191 -9.11 19.72 44.83
N PRO A 192 -9.53 20.65 43.95
CA PRO A 192 -9.31 22.09 44.17
C PRO A 192 -9.98 22.59 45.44
N PHE A 193 -11.21 22.12 45.73
CA PHE A 193 -11.92 22.50 46.94
C PHE A 193 -11.28 21.98 48.21
N LEU A 194 -10.71 20.77 48.20
CA LEU A 194 -9.94 20.24 49.33
C LEU A 194 -8.66 21.04 49.53
N THR A 195 -7.97 21.42 48.46
CA THR A 195 -6.77 22.27 48.51
C THR A 195 -7.10 23.64 49.11
N GLN A 196 -8.21 24.24 48.67
CA GLN A 196 -8.73 25.48 49.26
C GLN A 196 -9.00 25.33 50.76
N SER A 197 -9.70 24.27 51.16
CA SER A 197 -10.08 24.02 52.56
C SER A 197 -8.88 23.81 53.50
N ILE A 198 -7.79 23.22 53.02
CA ILE A 198 -6.53 23.12 53.78
C ILE A 198 -6.07 24.52 54.24
N VAL A 199 -6.11 25.48 53.30
CA VAL A 199 -5.55 26.82 53.57
C VAL A 199 -6.55 27.67 54.31
N ASP A 200 -7.80 27.74 53.89
CA ASP A 200 -8.80 28.67 54.42
C ASP A 200 -9.34 28.22 55.81
N VAL A 201 -9.34 26.90 56.08
CA VAL A 201 -9.83 26.37 57.38
C VAL A 201 -8.69 25.80 58.18
N GLY A 202 -7.89 24.86 57.63
CA GLY A 202 -6.83 24.18 58.38
C GLY A 202 -5.73 25.10 58.85
N ILE A 203 -5.11 25.86 57.94
CA ILE A 203 -3.99 26.77 58.27
C ILE A 203 -4.49 27.99 59.03
N LYS A 204 -5.58 28.61 58.60
CA LYS A 204 -6.12 29.82 59.21
C LYS A 204 -6.55 29.59 60.65
N ASN A 205 -7.15 28.43 60.97
CA ASN A 205 -7.61 28.07 62.28
C ASN A 205 -6.55 27.27 63.10
N GLN A 206 -5.37 27.01 62.51
CA GLN A 206 -4.28 26.23 63.14
C GLN A 206 -4.71 24.79 63.55
N ASP A 207 -5.70 24.22 62.83
CA ASP A 207 -6.25 22.89 63.10
C ASP A 207 -5.50 21.81 62.30
N ILE A 208 -4.51 21.19 62.96
CA ILE A 208 -3.70 20.11 62.36
C ILE A 208 -4.56 18.85 62.15
N GLY A 209 -5.56 18.59 62.99
CA GLY A 209 -6.44 17.43 62.86
C GLY A 209 -7.28 17.50 61.55
N PHE A 210 -7.80 18.68 61.24
CA PHE A 210 -8.50 18.91 59.96
C PHE A 210 -7.58 18.72 58.74
N VAL A 211 -6.33 19.19 58.82
CA VAL A 211 -5.34 18.98 57.74
C VAL A 211 -5.10 17.48 57.47
N TRP A 212 -4.93 16.69 58.55
CA TRP A 212 -4.79 15.23 58.40
C TRP A 212 -6.04 14.55 57.83
N LEU A 213 -7.22 15.01 58.21
CA LEU A 213 -8.48 14.50 57.64
C LEU A 213 -8.57 14.74 56.14
N ILE A 214 -8.23 15.96 55.66
CA ILE A 214 -8.22 16.28 54.24
C ILE A 214 -7.15 15.49 53.50
N LEU A 215 -5.96 15.31 54.08
CA LEU A 215 -4.91 14.47 53.51
C LEU A 215 -5.42 13.05 53.21
N LEU A 216 -6.10 12.45 54.19
CA LEU A 216 -6.72 11.13 54.03
C LEU A 216 -7.75 11.13 52.88
N GLY A 217 -8.60 12.17 52.81
CA GLY A 217 -9.57 12.35 51.73
C GLY A 217 -8.89 12.45 50.36
N GLN A 218 -7.82 13.26 50.26
CA GLN A 218 -7.07 13.40 48.99
C GLN A 218 -6.38 12.09 48.59
N LEU A 219 -5.83 11.34 49.54
CA LEU A 219 -5.23 10.03 49.27
C LEU A 219 -6.29 9.04 48.76
N MET A 220 -7.46 8.96 49.42
CA MET A 220 -8.55 8.10 48.93
C MET A 220 -9.02 8.46 47.53
N LEU A 221 -9.21 9.75 47.23
CA LEU A 221 -9.56 10.23 45.90
C LEU A 221 -8.50 9.89 44.87
N THR A 222 -7.23 10.05 45.20
CA THR A 222 -6.10 9.70 44.31
C THR A 222 -6.04 8.22 44.00
N ILE A 223 -6.19 7.37 45.04
CA ILE A 223 -6.24 5.91 44.85
C ILE A 223 -7.42 5.50 44.00
N SER A 224 -8.62 6.03 44.27
CA SER A 224 -9.84 5.74 43.50
C SER A 224 -9.72 6.15 42.05
N ARG A 225 -9.18 7.36 41.79
CA ARG A 225 -8.90 7.84 40.41
C ARG A 225 -7.89 6.95 39.71
N THR A 226 -6.80 6.60 40.38
CA THR A 226 -5.76 5.72 39.81
C THR A 226 -6.35 4.35 39.44
N ALA A 227 -7.17 3.77 40.33
CA ALA A 227 -7.86 2.49 40.02
C ALA A 227 -8.77 2.61 38.80
N ILE A 228 -9.55 3.68 38.71
CA ILE A 228 -10.41 3.93 37.51
C ILE A 228 -9.55 4.07 36.26
N ASP A 229 -8.43 4.80 36.30
CA ASP A 229 -7.52 4.97 35.18
C ASP A 229 -6.88 3.64 34.74
N PHE A 230 -6.52 2.75 35.67
CA PHE A 230 -6.04 1.40 35.36
C PHE A 230 -7.08 0.58 34.63
N ILE A 231 -8.31 0.52 35.14
CA ILE A 231 -9.42 -0.21 34.48
C ILE A 231 -9.67 0.35 33.09
N ARG A 232 -9.71 1.67 32.95
CA ARG A 232 -9.91 2.33 31.66
C ARG A 232 -8.81 1.98 30.66
N ARG A 233 -7.54 2.07 31.05
CA ARG A 233 -6.40 1.72 30.18
C ARG A 233 -6.44 0.27 29.75
N TRP A 234 -6.82 -0.64 30.63
CA TRP A 234 -6.96 -2.05 30.32
C TRP A 234 -8.08 -2.30 29.30
N LEU A 235 -9.26 -1.70 29.51
CA LEU A 235 -10.38 -1.77 28.56
C LEU A 235 -10.00 -1.19 27.18
N LEU A 236 -9.31 -0.04 27.18
CA LEU A 236 -8.80 0.59 25.97
C LEU A 236 -7.86 -0.32 25.19
N LEU A 237 -6.88 -0.92 25.86
CA LEU A 237 -5.94 -1.84 25.23
C LEU A 237 -6.69 -3.03 24.60
N HIS A 238 -7.62 -3.63 25.35
CA HIS A 238 -8.40 -4.76 24.88
C HIS A 238 -9.20 -4.43 23.60
N ILE A 239 -9.88 -3.28 23.58
CA ILE A 239 -10.64 -2.82 22.40
C ILE A 239 -9.71 -2.50 21.24
N SER A 240 -8.60 -1.79 21.52
CA SER A 240 -7.62 -1.40 20.50
C SER A 240 -7.04 -2.61 19.78
N LEU A 241 -6.64 -3.65 20.52
CA LEU A 241 -6.12 -4.88 19.90
C LEU A 241 -7.15 -5.58 19.04
N ARG A 242 -8.41 -5.68 19.49
CA ARG A 242 -9.48 -6.32 18.71
C ARG A 242 -9.83 -5.54 17.44
N ILE A 243 -9.89 -4.21 17.52
CA ILE A 243 -10.14 -3.37 16.35
C ILE A 243 -8.97 -3.49 15.37
N ASN A 244 -7.73 -3.49 15.85
CA ASN A 244 -6.55 -3.63 15.00
C ASN A 244 -6.53 -4.97 14.25
N ILE A 245 -6.82 -6.08 14.95
CA ILE A 245 -6.92 -7.40 14.34
C ILE A 245 -8.02 -7.41 13.26
N SER A 246 -9.19 -6.84 13.57
CA SER A 246 -10.29 -6.77 12.59
C SER A 246 -9.92 -5.94 11.35
N LEU A 247 -9.31 -4.76 11.55
CA LEU A 247 -8.87 -3.89 10.45
C LEU A 247 -7.83 -4.57 9.55
N LEU A 248 -6.81 -5.20 10.15
CA LEU A 248 -5.78 -5.92 9.41
C LEU A 248 -6.35 -7.16 8.71
N SER A 249 -7.25 -7.91 9.37
CA SER A 249 -7.91 -9.06 8.76
C SER A 249 -8.73 -8.66 7.54
N ASP A 250 -9.55 -7.59 7.65
CA ASP A 250 -10.34 -7.09 6.52
C ASP A 250 -9.46 -6.59 5.37
N PHE A 251 -8.31 -5.99 5.70
CA PHE A 251 -7.32 -5.58 4.70
C PHE A 251 -6.72 -6.79 3.97
N PHE A 252 -6.29 -7.84 4.69
CA PHE A 252 -5.79 -9.06 4.06
C PHE A 252 -6.86 -9.78 3.24
N ILE A 253 -8.11 -9.87 3.74
CA ILE A 253 -9.23 -10.41 2.99
C ILE A 253 -9.43 -9.64 1.67
N LYS A 254 -9.31 -8.30 1.72
CA LYS A 254 -9.39 -7.48 0.51
C LYS A 254 -8.23 -7.71 -0.43
N LEU A 255 -6.98 -7.76 0.07
CA LEU A 255 -5.80 -8.07 -0.75
C LEU A 255 -5.95 -9.41 -1.47
N LEU A 256 -6.42 -10.46 -0.78
CA LEU A 256 -6.63 -11.78 -1.37
C LEU A 256 -7.72 -11.81 -2.46
N LYS A 257 -8.58 -10.80 -2.52
CA LYS A 257 -9.62 -10.66 -3.55
C LYS A 257 -9.18 -9.84 -4.76
N LEU A 258 -8.05 -9.14 -4.68
CA LEU A 258 -7.56 -8.31 -5.78
C LEU A 258 -6.97 -9.16 -6.91
N PRO A 259 -7.03 -8.67 -8.17
CA PRO A 259 -6.45 -9.36 -9.31
C PRO A 259 -4.92 -9.41 -9.24
N MET A 260 -4.31 -10.39 -9.90
CA MET A 260 -2.85 -10.56 -9.91
C MET A 260 -2.10 -9.34 -10.47
N SER A 261 -2.68 -8.65 -11.44
CA SER A 261 -2.12 -7.42 -12.01
C SER A 261 -1.84 -6.34 -10.98
N PHE A 262 -2.61 -6.29 -9.88
CA PHE A 262 -2.35 -5.37 -8.77
C PHE A 262 -0.97 -5.62 -8.13
N PHE A 263 -0.63 -6.89 -7.86
CA PHE A 263 0.63 -7.25 -7.22
C PHE A 263 1.84 -7.04 -8.13
N ASP A 264 1.63 -7.03 -9.45
CA ASP A 264 2.67 -6.70 -10.43
C ASP A 264 2.93 -5.20 -10.52
N THR A 265 1.98 -4.37 -10.10
CA THR A 265 2.08 -2.90 -10.17
C THR A 265 2.53 -2.24 -8.87
N LYS A 266 2.46 -2.93 -7.72
CA LYS A 266 2.79 -2.35 -6.40
C LYS A 266 4.09 -2.88 -5.83
N LEU A 267 4.87 -1.98 -5.21
CA LEU A 267 6.08 -2.35 -4.49
C LEU A 267 5.72 -2.91 -3.10
N MET A 268 6.52 -3.84 -2.61
CA MET A 268 6.31 -4.46 -1.29
C MET A 268 6.37 -3.44 -0.15
N GLY A 269 7.29 -2.48 -0.22
CA GLY A 269 7.42 -1.42 0.78
C GLY A 269 6.18 -0.54 0.88
N ASP A 270 5.49 -0.27 -0.23
CA ASP A 270 4.24 0.50 -0.23
C ASP A 270 3.12 -0.27 0.47
N LEU A 271 3.04 -1.60 0.28
CA LEU A 271 2.07 -2.45 0.99
C LEU A 271 2.36 -2.50 2.49
N MET A 272 3.63 -2.62 2.89
CA MET A 272 4.03 -2.57 4.30
C MET A 272 3.73 -1.21 4.94
N GLN A 273 3.93 -0.11 4.21
CA GLN A 273 3.57 1.23 4.67
C GLN A 273 2.06 1.34 4.92
N ARG A 274 1.21 0.78 4.06
CA ARG A 274 -0.25 0.75 4.23
C ARG A 274 -0.67 -0.08 5.45
N MET A 275 0.06 -1.14 5.79
CA MET A 275 -0.15 -1.87 7.05
C MET A 275 0.15 -0.99 8.26
N SER A 276 1.20 -0.16 8.20
CA SER A 276 1.52 0.82 9.26
C SER A 276 0.42 1.89 9.39
N ASP A 277 -0.20 2.28 8.28
CA ASP A 277 -1.33 3.21 8.26
C ASP A 277 -2.54 2.69 9.05
N HIS A 278 -2.82 1.38 9.03
CA HIS A 278 -3.86 0.77 9.87
C HIS A 278 -3.60 0.97 11.37
N SER A 279 -2.34 0.88 11.81
CA SER A 279 -1.97 1.16 13.21
C SER A 279 -2.25 2.61 13.60
N ARG A 280 -2.01 3.58 12.71
CA ARG A 280 -2.33 5.00 12.95
C ARG A 280 -3.83 5.23 13.05
N VAL A 281 -4.60 4.64 12.14
CA VAL A 281 -6.07 4.69 12.18
C VAL A 281 -6.60 4.08 13.47
N ASN A 282 -6.08 2.93 13.89
CA ASN A 282 -6.46 2.29 15.15
C ASN A 282 -6.16 3.16 16.37
N LYS A 283 -4.95 3.75 16.48
CA LYS A 283 -4.60 4.67 17.56
C LYS A 283 -5.55 5.88 17.63
N PHE A 284 -5.90 6.43 16.48
CA PHE A 284 -6.84 7.54 16.42
C PHE A 284 -8.23 7.14 16.93
N LEU A 285 -8.79 6.04 16.42
CA LEU A 285 -10.14 5.57 16.77
C LEU A 285 -10.28 5.22 18.24
N THR A 286 -9.25 4.63 18.84
CA THR A 286 -9.32 4.08 20.19
C THR A 286 -8.74 5.03 21.22
N GLN A 287 -7.57 5.61 20.97
CA GLN A 287 -6.84 6.39 21.97
C GLN A 287 -7.13 7.89 21.84
N GLN A 288 -6.95 8.46 20.63
CA GLN A 288 -7.07 9.92 20.47
C GLN A 288 -8.52 10.40 20.59
N THR A 289 -9.48 9.68 20.00
CA THR A 289 -10.90 10.03 20.07
C THR A 289 -11.43 9.99 21.50
N LEU A 290 -10.98 9.01 22.31
CA LEU A 290 -11.40 8.92 23.71
C LEU A 290 -10.68 9.96 24.59
N ASN A 291 -9.40 10.19 24.35
CA ASN A 291 -8.68 11.23 25.08
C ASN A 291 -9.28 12.62 24.85
N ILE A 292 -9.63 12.97 23.60
CA ILE A 292 -10.26 14.25 23.31
C ILE A 292 -11.66 14.35 23.93
N THR A 293 -12.46 13.27 23.92
CA THR A 293 -13.78 13.25 24.58
C THR A 293 -13.65 13.54 26.07
N PHE A 294 -12.68 12.91 26.74
CA PHE A 294 -12.37 13.18 28.14
C PHE A 294 -11.89 14.62 28.36
N ALA A 295 -10.94 15.06 27.54
CA ALA A 295 -10.41 16.42 27.62
C ALA A 295 -11.51 17.48 27.50
N MET A 296 -12.42 17.32 26.53
CA MET A 296 -13.54 18.23 26.32
C MET A 296 -14.50 18.23 27.51
N PHE A 297 -14.80 17.05 28.08
CA PHE A 297 -15.62 16.96 29.27
C PHE A 297 -14.97 17.67 30.45
N THR A 298 -13.70 17.37 30.74
CA THR A 298 -12.91 18.02 31.79
C THR A 298 -12.81 19.52 31.57
N PHE A 299 -12.57 19.96 30.32
CA PHE A 299 -12.53 21.37 29.95
C PHE A 299 -13.83 22.10 30.30
N VAL A 300 -14.98 21.54 29.91
CA VAL A 300 -16.29 22.14 30.21
C VAL A 300 -16.52 22.22 31.72
N VAL A 301 -16.28 21.13 32.46
CA VAL A 301 -16.50 21.08 33.90
C VAL A 301 -15.63 22.13 34.64
N PHE A 302 -14.31 22.12 34.40
CA PHE A 302 -13.41 23.06 35.04
C PHE A 302 -13.59 24.51 34.56
N SER A 303 -14.01 24.72 33.31
CA SER A 303 -14.36 26.06 32.81
C SER A 303 -15.55 26.65 33.54
N VAL A 304 -16.57 25.84 33.81
CA VAL A 304 -17.74 26.28 34.61
C VAL A 304 -17.31 26.61 36.01
N VAL A 305 -16.47 25.80 36.63
CA VAL A 305 -15.97 26.07 37.99
C VAL A 305 -15.13 27.35 38.04
N LEU A 306 -14.22 27.54 37.08
CA LEU A 306 -13.40 28.75 37.00
C LEU A 306 -14.27 30.01 36.80
N PHE A 307 -15.30 29.93 35.97
CA PHE A 307 -16.26 31.03 35.77
C PHE A 307 -17.03 31.40 37.03
N LEU A 308 -17.38 30.39 37.87
CA LEU A 308 -18.03 30.62 39.16
C LEU A 308 -17.12 31.22 40.20
N TYR A 309 -15.81 30.90 40.19
CA TYR A 309 -14.81 31.47 41.07
C TYR A 309 -14.51 32.93 40.73
N ASP A 310 -14.16 33.21 39.47
CA ASP A 310 -13.86 34.56 39.02
C ASP A 310 -14.09 34.70 37.48
N LYS A 311 -15.01 35.59 37.11
CA LYS A 311 -15.37 35.82 35.70
C LYS A 311 -14.25 36.48 34.90
N PHE A 312 -13.45 37.34 35.56
CA PHE A 312 -12.33 38.05 34.89
C PHE A 312 -11.15 37.12 34.62
N VAL A 313 -10.81 36.29 35.58
CA VAL A 313 -9.80 35.23 35.39
C VAL A 313 -10.20 34.27 34.28
N PHE A 314 -11.49 33.87 34.27
CA PHE A 314 -12.00 33.01 33.17
C PHE A 314 -11.89 33.67 31.79
N ALA A 315 -12.20 34.97 31.69
CA ALA A 315 -12.08 35.70 30.41
C ALA A 315 -10.62 35.73 29.90
N ILE A 316 -9.65 35.98 30.80
CA ILE A 316 -8.23 35.96 30.44
C ILE A 316 -7.78 34.55 30.01
N PHE A 317 -8.21 33.52 30.74
CA PHE A 317 -7.92 32.12 30.40
C PHE A 317 -8.47 31.81 28.99
N LEU A 318 -9.69 32.19 28.69
CA LEU A 318 -10.33 31.96 27.39
C LEU A 318 -9.59 32.69 26.26
N LEU A 319 -9.23 33.98 26.47
CA LEU A 319 -8.47 34.78 25.52
C LEU A 319 -7.10 34.14 25.19
N GLY A 320 -6.37 33.76 26.25
CA GLY A 320 -5.07 33.09 26.09
C GLY A 320 -5.19 31.74 25.37
N SER A 321 -6.25 30.97 25.65
CA SER A 321 -6.51 29.68 24.96
C SER A 321 -6.85 29.88 23.49
N VAL A 322 -7.60 30.95 23.12
CA VAL A 322 -7.87 31.30 21.73
C VAL A 322 -6.59 31.73 21.00
N LEU A 323 -5.72 32.56 21.65
CA LEU A 323 -4.42 32.92 21.08
C LEU A 323 -3.51 31.70 20.86
N TYR A 324 -3.49 30.79 21.82
CA TYR A 324 -2.78 29.51 21.70
C TYR A 324 -3.27 28.72 20.48
N GLY A 325 -4.58 28.56 20.32
CA GLY A 325 -5.18 27.86 19.17
C GLY A 325 -4.88 28.57 17.84
N ALA A 326 -4.95 29.88 17.79
CA ALA A 326 -4.62 30.68 16.62
C ALA A 326 -3.15 30.51 16.22
N TRP A 327 -2.22 30.56 17.18
CA TRP A 327 -0.82 30.29 16.94
C TRP A 327 -0.59 28.90 16.33
N MET A 328 -1.20 27.86 16.88
CA MET A 328 -1.09 26.49 16.39
C MET A 328 -1.59 26.34 14.94
N THR A 329 -2.71 26.97 14.58
CA THR A 329 -3.28 26.85 13.24
C THR A 329 -2.40 27.44 12.14
N LEU A 330 -1.53 28.41 12.44
CA LEU A 330 -0.58 28.99 11.49
C LEU A 330 0.40 27.96 10.92
N PHE A 331 0.74 26.95 11.70
CA PHE A 331 1.73 25.92 11.31
C PHE A 331 1.13 24.73 10.57
N LEU A 332 -0.20 24.47 10.67
CA LEU A 332 -0.87 23.30 10.09
C LEU A 332 -0.59 23.09 8.60
N ARG A 333 -0.58 24.20 7.83
CA ARG A 333 -0.35 24.10 6.38
C ARG A 333 1.07 23.68 6.02
N ARG A 334 2.07 24.23 6.74
CA ARG A 334 3.49 23.88 6.53
C ARG A 334 3.77 22.46 6.97
N ARG A 335 3.22 22.07 8.12
CA ARG A 335 3.32 20.70 8.63
C ARG A 335 2.78 19.68 7.63
N LYS A 336 1.60 19.93 7.06
CA LYS A 336 1.02 19.05 6.06
C LYS A 336 1.97 18.74 4.89
N VAL A 337 2.70 19.73 4.39
CA VAL A 337 3.66 19.53 3.29
C VAL A 337 4.85 18.68 3.74
N LEU A 338 5.40 18.97 4.95
CA LEU A 338 6.52 18.19 5.50
C LEU A 338 6.12 16.74 5.83
N ASP A 339 4.88 16.51 6.29
CA ASP A 339 4.38 15.17 6.55
C ASP A 339 4.34 14.32 5.27
N TYR A 340 3.95 14.90 4.13
CA TYR A 340 3.99 14.19 2.85
C TYR A 340 5.44 13.91 2.39
N GLU A 341 6.35 14.91 2.52
CA GLU A 341 7.77 14.72 2.19
C GLU A 341 8.38 13.62 3.09
N LEU A 342 8.03 13.61 4.37
CA LEU A 342 8.46 12.56 5.31
C LEU A 342 7.94 11.18 4.92
N PHE A 343 6.68 11.09 4.50
CA PHE A 343 6.08 9.85 4.03
C PHE A 343 6.79 9.28 2.82
N GLU A 344 7.08 10.11 1.82
CA GLU A 344 7.78 9.71 0.62
C GLU A 344 9.18 9.17 0.95
N GLN A 345 9.95 9.90 1.76
CA GLN A 345 11.29 9.47 2.17
C GLN A 345 11.25 8.18 3.01
N GLN A 346 10.23 8.00 3.85
CA GLN A 346 10.02 6.78 4.61
C GLN A 346 9.72 5.58 3.70
N ALA A 347 8.90 5.77 2.67
CA ALA A 347 8.59 4.71 1.69
C ALA A 347 9.84 4.31 0.89
N ILE A 348 10.64 5.28 0.43
CA ILE A 348 11.91 5.04 -0.26
C ILE A 348 12.87 4.26 0.65
N ASN A 349 13.01 4.67 1.91
CA ASN A 349 13.84 3.99 2.89
C ASN A 349 13.37 2.54 3.14
N ASN A 350 12.08 2.31 3.28
CA ASN A 350 11.52 0.98 3.48
C ASN A 350 11.78 0.08 2.26
N ASN A 351 11.62 0.59 1.04
CA ASN A 351 11.90 -0.15 -0.19
C ASN A 351 13.39 -0.51 -0.30
N LYS A 352 14.30 0.44 -0.06
CA LYS A 352 15.75 0.19 -0.09
C LYS A 352 16.20 -0.78 1.00
N THR A 353 15.63 -0.66 2.21
CA THR A 353 15.93 -1.58 3.30
C THR A 353 15.47 -3.01 2.97
N TYR A 354 14.28 -3.15 2.37
CA TYR A 354 13.78 -4.44 1.91
C TYR A 354 14.68 -5.04 0.82
N GLU A 355 15.05 -4.25 -0.19
CA GLU A 355 15.98 -4.66 -1.26
C GLU A 355 17.32 -5.09 -0.66
N PHE A 356 17.91 -4.30 0.23
CA PHE A 356 19.18 -4.59 0.88
C PHE A 356 19.18 -5.94 1.61
N ILE A 357 18.10 -6.23 2.37
CA ILE A 357 17.98 -7.49 3.13
C ILE A 357 17.74 -8.67 2.19
N THR A 358 16.87 -8.52 1.19
CA THR A 358 16.50 -9.62 0.29
C THR A 358 17.61 -9.98 -0.70
N SER A 359 18.45 -9.00 -1.07
CA SER A 359 19.57 -9.18 -1.99
C SER A 359 20.91 -9.46 -1.28
N MET A 360 20.90 -9.77 0.03
CA MET A 360 22.13 -9.92 0.83
C MET A 360 23.09 -10.96 0.25
N GLN A 361 22.56 -12.06 -0.29
CA GLN A 361 23.38 -13.10 -0.91
C GLN A 361 24.16 -12.56 -2.11
N GLU A 362 23.49 -11.82 -3.00
CA GLU A 362 24.09 -11.22 -4.18
C GLU A 362 25.08 -10.12 -3.81
N ILE A 363 24.75 -9.30 -2.82
CA ILE A 363 25.65 -8.26 -2.29
C ILE A 363 26.98 -8.88 -1.82
N LYS A 364 26.89 -10.01 -1.11
CA LYS A 364 28.08 -10.75 -0.64
C LYS A 364 28.89 -11.40 -1.77
N LEU A 365 28.20 -11.97 -2.76
CA LEU A 365 28.86 -12.63 -3.89
C LEU A 365 29.61 -11.65 -4.81
N GLN A 366 29.08 -10.41 -4.93
CA GLN A 366 29.64 -9.38 -5.80
C GLN A 366 30.56 -8.40 -5.08
N ASP A 367 30.86 -8.63 -3.77
CA ASP A 367 31.75 -7.77 -2.94
C ASP A 367 31.35 -6.27 -3.03
N CYS A 368 30.03 -5.98 -3.00
CA CYS A 368 29.52 -4.63 -3.19
C CYS A 368 28.86 -4.04 -1.92
N GLU A 369 29.19 -4.57 -0.72
CA GLU A 369 28.60 -4.19 0.55
C GLU A 369 28.77 -2.70 0.84
N GLN A 370 29.97 -2.17 0.60
CA GLN A 370 30.30 -0.78 0.91
C GLN A 370 29.47 0.18 0.05
N ARG A 371 29.37 -0.10 -1.25
CA ARG A 371 28.57 0.71 -2.18
C ARG A 371 27.08 0.70 -1.79
N ARG A 372 26.52 -0.51 -1.53
CA ARG A 372 25.10 -0.65 -1.16
C ARG A 372 24.78 -0.01 0.19
N ARG A 373 25.71 -0.08 1.14
CA ARG A 373 25.58 0.63 2.42
C ARG A 373 25.54 2.14 2.21
N TRP A 374 26.43 2.70 1.40
CA TRP A 374 26.42 4.13 1.10
C TRP A 374 25.15 4.58 0.41
N GLU A 375 24.63 3.84 -0.57
CA GLU A 375 23.34 4.12 -1.23
C GLU A 375 22.17 4.16 -0.23
N TRP A 376 22.22 3.32 0.80
CA TRP A 376 21.24 3.36 1.90
C TRP A 376 21.50 4.53 2.86
N GLU A 377 22.76 4.80 3.21
CA GLU A 377 23.16 5.94 4.05
C GLU A 377 22.75 7.28 3.43
N ASP A 378 22.88 7.46 2.12
CA ASP A 378 22.39 8.64 1.39
C ASP A 378 20.88 8.81 1.57
N THR A 379 20.12 7.71 1.49
CA THR A 379 18.66 7.76 1.75
C THR A 379 18.35 8.12 3.20
N GLN A 380 19.16 7.66 4.17
CA GLN A 380 19.03 8.05 5.57
C GLN A 380 19.37 9.53 5.76
N ALA A 381 20.36 10.06 5.05
CA ALA A 381 20.71 11.48 5.09
C ALA A 381 19.56 12.37 4.57
N ASP A 382 18.90 11.97 3.48
CA ASP A 382 17.72 12.66 2.97
C ASP A 382 16.55 12.61 3.96
N LEU A 383 16.26 11.44 4.53
CA LEU A 383 15.24 11.26 5.55
C LEU A 383 15.53 12.10 6.80
N PHE A 384 16.78 12.10 7.27
CA PHE A 384 17.24 12.95 8.38
C PHE A 384 17.03 14.43 8.07
N GLY A 385 17.36 14.89 6.85
CA GLY A 385 17.14 16.26 6.42
C GLY A 385 15.68 16.68 6.54
N VAL A 386 14.73 15.83 6.15
CA VAL A 386 13.28 16.08 6.27
C VAL A 386 12.84 16.04 7.73
N GLN A 387 13.33 15.09 8.52
CA GLN A 387 13.04 15.00 9.96
C GLN A 387 13.53 16.25 10.70
N MET A 388 14.71 16.77 10.37
CA MET A 388 15.24 18.01 10.97
C MET A 388 14.39 19.23 10.62
N LYS A 389 13.88 19.34 9.37
CA LYS A 389 12.94 20.40 8.99
C LYS A 389 11.63 20.29 9.79
N SER A 390 11.12 19.07 9.96
CA SER A 390 9.92 18.79 10.76
C SER A 390 10.12 19.14 12.23
N LEU A 391 11.24 18.71 12.81
CA LEU A 391 11.61 19.02 14.20
C LEU A 391 11.74 20.54 14.43
N LYS A 392 12.43 21.25 13.54
CA LYS A 392 12.55 22.70 13.61
C LYS A 392 11.19 23.41 13.60
N LEU A 393 10.28 22.96 12.73
CA LEU A 393 8.92 23.50 12.68
C LEU A 393 8.16 23.21 13.98
N GLN A 394 8.26 21.99 14.50
CA GLN A 394 7.64 21.58 15.76
C GLN A 394 8.19 22.40 16.94
N GLN A 395 9.52 22.57 17.05
CA GLN A 395 10.13 23.35 18.12
C GLN A 395 9.71 24.83 18.10
N MET A 396 9.64 25.45 16.91
CA MET A 396 9.15 26.83 16.79
C MET A 396 7.69 26.96 17.25
N GLN A 397 6.87 25.98 16.89
CA GLN A 397 5.48 25.91 17.29
C GLN A 397 5.33 25.72 18.81
N GLU A 398 6.04 24.74 19.39
CA GLU A 398 6.04 24.45 20.82
C GLU A 398 6.54 25.62 21.66
N ALA A 399 7.64 26.30 21.23
CA ALA A 399 8.17 27.46 21.93
C ALA A 399 7.13 28.59 22.04
N GLY A 400 6.41 28.90 20.96
CA GLY A 400 5.34 29.90 21.00
C GLY A 400 4.15 29.45 21.87
N CYS A 401 3.79 28.17 21.84
CA CYS A 401 2.74 27.61 22.69
C CYS A 401 3.10 27.73 24.18
N ILE A 402 4.32 27.34 24.55
CA ILE A 402 4.82 27.46 25.93
C ILE A 402 4.82 28.93 26.37
N PHE A 403 5.34 29.82 25.51
CA PHE A 403 5.37 31.24 25.83
C PHE A 403 3.97 31.82 26.08
N ILE A 404 3.00 31.55 25.22
CA ILE A 404 1.62 32.03 25.38
C ILE A 404 1.00 31.45 26.65
N ASN A 405 1.21 30.15 26.92
CA ASN A 405 0.63 29.47 28.07
C ASN A 405 1.21 29.98 29.39
N GLU A 406 2.54 30.09 29.48
CA GLU A 406 3.20 30.58 30.69
C GLU A 406 2.90 32.06 30.92
N THR A 407 2.85 32.89 29.89
CA THR A 407 2.45 34.31 30.00
C THR A 407 1.01 34.43 30.54
N LYS A 408 0.08 33.64 29.98
CA LYS A 408 -1.32 33.57 30.45
C LYS A 408 -1.38 33.15 31.93
N ASN A 409 -0.70 32.10 32.33
CA ASN A 409 -0.67 31.57 33.71
C ASN A 409 -0.08 32.59 34.68
N THR A 410 1.01 33.28 34.29
CA THR A 410 1.64 34.34 35.10
C THR A 410 0.71 35.52 35.30
N ILE A 411 0.03 36.00 34.23
CA ILE A 411 -0.93 37.11 34.33
C ILE A 411 -2.06 36.74 35.30
N ILE A 412 -2.63 35.54 35.18
CA ILE A 412 -3.70 35.08 36.04
C ILE A 412 -3.23 34.98 37.48
N THR A 413 -2.01 34.47 37.71
CA THR A 413 -1.43 34.39 39.08
C THR A 413 -1.25 35.77 39.70
N VAL A 414 -0.76 36.77 38.95
CA VAL A 414 -0.62 38.13 39.43
C VAL A 414 -1.97 38.76 39.76
N ILE A 415 -2.98 38.58 38.93
CA ILE A 415 -4.34 39.08 39.17
C ILE A 415 -4.95 38.44 40.42
N ALA A 416 -4.86 37.10 40.54
CA ALA A 416 -5.37 36.40 41.70
C ALA A 416 -4.64 36.82 43.01
N ALA A 417 -3.31 37.02 42.95
CA ALA A 417 -2.54 37.50 44.09
C ALA A 417 -2.93 38.94 44.47
N THR A 418 -3.18 39.82 43.50
CA THR A 418 -3.64 41.18 43.74
C THR A 418 -5.03 41.18 44.39
N ALA A 419 -5.96 40.33 43.91
CA ALA A 419 -7.28 40.16 44.51
C ALA A 419 -7.23 39.66 45.97
N VAL A 420 -6.24 38.78 46.29
CA VAL A 420 -6.01 38.34 47.68
C VAL A 420 -5.51 39.49 48.54
N ILE A 421 -4.60 40.36 48.05
CA ILE A 421 -4.10 41.52 48.79
C ILE A 421 -5.24 42.52 49.06
N HIS A 422 -6.12 42.72 48.12
CA HIS A 422 -7.28 43.60 48.29
C HIS A 422 -8.41 43.00 49.18
N GLY A 423 -8.31 41.71 49.52
CA GLY A 423 -9.32 41.04 50.35
C GLY A 423 -10.55 40.53 49.60
N ASP A 424 -10.56 40.65 48.26
CA ASP A 424 -11.66 40.16 47.40
C ASP A 424 -11.65 38.64 47.24
N MET A 425 -10.53 38.01 47.55
CA MET A 425 -10.30 36.57 47.41
C MET A 425 -9.49 36.00 48.57
N THR A 426 -9.75 34.74 48.95
CA THR A 426 -8.90 34.06 49.95
C THR A 426 -7.64 33.45 49.30
N LEU A 427 -6.58 33.23 50.13
CA LEU A 427 -5.38 32.55 49.65
C LEU A 427 -5.68 31.12 49.15
N GLY A 428 -6.61 30.43 49.82
CA GLY A 428 -7.06 29.11 49.41
C GLY A 428 -7.77 29.14 48.03
N MET A 429 -8.56 30.16 47.74
CA MET A 429 -9.18 30.36 46.44
C MET A 429 -8.14 30.57 45.32
N MET A 430 -7.10 31.37 45.57
CA MET A 430 -5.99 31.56 44.64
C MET A 430 -5.31 30.24 44.29
N LEU A 431 -5.03 29.40 45.27
CA LEU A 431 -4.41 28.07 45.03
C LEU A 431 -5.36 27.12 44.28
N ALA A 432 -6.66 27.17 44.59
CA ALA A 432 -7.67 26.41 43.84
C ALA A 432 -7.74 26.84 42.36
N ILE A 433 -7.67 28.16 42.10
CA ILE A 433 -7.63 28.70 40.72
C ILE A 433 -6.37 28.19 39.99
N GLN A 434 -5.20 28.24 40.62
CA GLN A 434 -3.98 27.72 40.01
C GLN A 434 -4.08 26.22 39.65
N TYR A 435 -4.66 25.43 40.55
CA TYR A 435 -4.92 24.02 40.30
C TYR A 435 -5.86 23.81 39.11
N ILE A 436 -6.98 24.56 39.07
CA ILE A 436 -7.97 24.49 37.97
C ILE A 436 -7.33 24.86 36.64
N ILE A 437 -6.50 25.89 36.57
CA ILE A 437 -5.80 26.33 35.36
C ILE A 437 -4.83 25.22 34.90
N GLY A 438 -4.11 24.58 35.78
CA GLY A 438 -3.26 23.44 35.49
C GLY A 438 -4.05 22.29 34.83
N GLN A 439 -5.27 22.03 35.34
CA GLN A 439 -6.15 21.01 34.75
C GLN A 439 -6.76 21.42 33.42
N LEU A 440 -6.98 22.70 33.16
CA LEU A 440 -7.54 23.24 31.90
C LEU A 440 -6.49 23.33 30.78
N ASN A 441 -5.22 23.42 31.06
CA ASN A 441 -4.15 23.46 30.04
C ASN A 441 -4.04 22.12 29.29
N THR A 442 -4.13 20.99 30.00
CA THR A 442 -4.07 19.65 29.39
C THR A 442 -5.12 19.39 28.29
N PRO A 443 -6.43 19.70 28.48
CA PRO A 443 -7.43 19.62 27.41
C PRO A 443 -7.10 20.45 26.17
N VAL A 444 -6.53 21.64 26.33
CA VAL A 444 -6.15 22.50 25.20
C VAL A 444 -5.04 21.84 24.39
N ASP A 445 -4.02 21.27 25.03
CA ASP A 445 -2.95 20.53 24.36
C ASP A 445 -3.48 19.26 23.66
N GLN A 446 -4.39 18.53 24.31
CA GLN A 446 -5.01 17.34 23.73
C GLN A 446 -5.88 17.65 22.51
N LEU A 447 -6.60 18.78 22.51
CA LEU A 447 -7.37 19.24 21.37
C LEU A 447 -6.45 19.45 20.14
N MET A 448 -5.31 20.06 20.36
CA MET A 448 -4.34 20.30 19.29
C MET A 448 -3.72 19.00 18.76
N ASN A 449 -3.33 18.09 19.64
CA ASN A 449 -2.83 16.77 19.26
C ASN A 449 -3.90 15.96 18.48
N PHE A 450 -5.17 16.14 18.83
CA PHE A 450 -6.28 15.54 18.09
C PHE A 450 -6.37 16.08 16.66
N PHE A 451 -6.25 17.40 16.45
CA PHE A 451 -6.25 17.96 15.08
C PHE A 451 -5.10 17.46 14.24
N TYR A 452 -3.90 17.27 14.82
CA TYR A 452 -2.77 16.66 14.12
C TYR A 452 -3.06 15.21 13.74
N SER A 453 -3.49 14.41 14.72
CA SER A 453 -3.83 13.02 14.49
C SER A 453 -4.96 12.86 13.46
N LEU A 454 -5.92 13.77 13.44
CA LEU A 454 -7.00 13.79 12.45
C LEU A 454 -6.45 14.01 11.04
N GLN A 455 -5.47 14.92 10.87
CA GLN A 455 -4.82 15.16 9.59
C GLN A 455 -4.04 13.92 9.11
N ASP A 456 -3.23 13.31 10.00
CA ASP A 456 -2.45 12.10 9.70
C ASP A 456 -3.36 10.93 9.31
N VAL A 457 -4.44 10.74 10.07
CA VAL A 457 -5.43 9.68 9.80
C VAL A 457 -6.17 9.89 8.49
N LYS A 458 -6.47 11.15 8.14
CA LYS A 458 -7.11 11.44 6.84
C LYS A 458 -6.24 10.96 5.68
N ILE A 459 -4.94 11.19 5.74
CA ILE A 459 -3.98 10.74 4.73
C ILE A 459 -3.89 9.20 4.71
N SER A 460 -3.78 8.58 5.89
CA SER A 460 -3.74 7.12 6.02
C SER A 460 -5.02 6.46 5.49
N LEU A 461 -6.20 7.06 5.75
CA LEU A 461 -7.49 6.58 5.25
C LEU A 461 -7.62 6.70 3.73
N GLU A 462 -7.14 7.78 3.13
CA GLU A 462 -7.14 7.95 1.68
C GLU A 462 -6.36 6.80 1.02
N ARG A 463 -5.20 6.42 1.57
CA ARG A 463 -4.36 5.30 1.09
C ARG A 463 -4.98 3.93 1.30
N ILE A 464 -5.52 3.67 2.49
CA ILE A 464 -6.21 2.41 2.79
C ILE A 464 -7.44 2.26 1.89
N ASN A 465 -8.17 3.35 1.70
CA ASN A 465 -9.40 3.35 0.91
C ASN A 465 -9.14 3.10 -0.58
N GLU A 466 -7.99 3.50 -1.11
CA GLU A 466 -7.55 3.17 -2.48
C GLU A 466 -7.60 1.66 -2.71
N ILE A 467 -7.09 0.84 -1.77
CA ILE A 467 -7.13 -0.62 -1.89
C ILE A 467 -8.55 -1.17 -1.73
N HIS A 468 -9.32 -0.64 -0.78
CA HIS A 468 -10.68 -1.12 -0.54
C HIS A 468 -11.66 -0.79 -1.66
N GLN A 469 -11.41 0.25 -2.45
CA GLN A 469 -12.25 0.66 -3.58
C GLN A 469 -11.93 -0.09 -4.88
N MET A 470 -10.76 -0.72 -4.98
CA MET A 470 -10.42 -1.51 -6.16
C MET A 470 -11.42 -2.64 -6.36
N ASP A 471 -11.70 -2.94 -7.62
CA ASP A 471 -12.61 -4.03 -7.97
C ASP A 471 -12.02 -5.39 -7.56
N ASP A 472 -12.85 -6.23 -6.97
CA ASP A 472 -12.49 -7.60 -6.66
C ASP A 472 -12.34 -8.41 -7.95
N GLU A 473 -11.39 -9.35 -8.01
CA GLU A 473 -11.15 -10.21 -9.17
C GLU A 473 -12.43 -10.97 -9.62
N ASN A 474 -13.27 -11.36 -8.65
CA ASN A 474 -14.54 -12.03 -8.87
C ASN A 474 -15.74 -11.16 -8.47
N GLY A 475 -15.61 -9.83 -8.50
CA GLY A 475 -16.63 -8.90 -8.01
C GLY A 475 -17.81 -8.68 -8.95
N LYS A 476 -17.77 -9.18 -10.19
CA LYS A 476 -18.89 -9.11 -11.13
C LYS A 476 -19.96 -10.11 -10.75
N GLU A 477 -21.20 -9.69 -10.70
CA GLU A 477 -22.36 -10.59 -10.53
C GLU A 477 -22.53 -11.47 -11.79
N GLY A 478 -22.99 -12.72 -11.59
CA GLY A 478 -23.28 -13.65 -12.69
C GLY A 478 -22.07 -14.38 -13.28
N LEU A 479 -20.92 -14.43 -12.59
CA LEU A 479 -19.79 -15.25 -13.01
C LEU A 479 -20.13 -16.74 -12.91
N LEU A 480 -19.84 -17.46 -14.01
CA LEU A 480 -20.13 -18.90 -14.14
C LEU A 480 -19.14 -19.73 -13.32
N THR A 481 -19.68 -20.81 -12.70
CA THR A 481 -18.91 -21.84 -12.00
C THR A 481 -19.02 -23.20 -12.66
N SER A 482 -19.31 -23.22 -13.96
CA SER A 482 -19.37 -24.39 -14.82
C SER A 482 -18.89 -24.04 -16.21
N ILE A 483 -18.44 -25.03 -16.95
CA ILE A 483 -18.01 -24.91 -18.35
C ILE A 483 -19.05 -25.64 -19.18
N GLU A 484 -19.55 -24.95 -20.21
CA GLU A 484 -20.39 -25.55 -21.23
C GLU A 484 -19.49 -26.26 -22.25
N ASP A 485 -19.86 -27.49 -22.62
CA ASP A 485 -19.14 -28.31 -23.57
C ASP A 485 -17.63 -28.48 -23.28
N LYS A 486 -17.31 -29.15 -22.17
CA LYS A 486 -15.91 -29.45 -21.80
C LYS A 486 -15.09 -30.13 -22.90
N ASN A 487 -15.75 -30.83 -23.81
CA ASN A 487 -15.09 -31.62 -24.84
C ASN A 487 -14.37 -30.79 -25.94
N GLU A 488 -14.63 -29.50 -26.02
CA GLU A 488 -14.01 -28.63 -27.03
C GLU A 488 -12.60 -28.14 -26.64
N GLY A 489 -12.11 -28.41 -25.40
CA GLY A 489 -10.78 -28.03 -24.98
C GLY A 489 -10.62 -26.51 -24.69
N ILE A 490 -9.44 -25.96 -25.03
CA ILE A 490 -9.17 -24.52 -24.86
C ILE A 490 -8.97 -23.88 -26.24
N ASP A 491 -9.78 -22.90 -26.57
CA ASP A 491 -9.73 -22.21 -27.86
C ASP A 491 -9.29 -20.75 -27.69
N ILE A 492 -8.15 -20.41 -28.27
CA ILE A 492 -7.52 -19.08 -28.23
C ILE A 492 -7.74 -18.43 -29.60
N LYS A 493 -8.48 -17.32 -29.66
CA LYS A 493 -8.89 -16.64 -30.87
C LYS A 493 -8.27 -15.26 -31.00
N ASN A 494 -7.26 -15.13 -31.84
CA ASN A 494 -6.66 -13.86 -32.28
C ASN A 494 -6.32 -12.93 -31.09
N ILE A 495 -5.64 -13.47 -30.07
CA ILE A 495 -5.33 -12.68 -28.86
C ILE A 495 -4.15 -11.76 -29.09
N ILE A 496 -4.30 -10.53 -28.61
CA ILE A 496 -3.24 -9.54 -28.47
C ILE A 496 -3.08 -9.20 -26.98
N PHE A 497 -1.84 -9.21 -26.53
CA PHE A 497 -1.53 -8.86 -25.15
C PHE A 497 -0.22 -8.07 -25.02
N LYS A 498 -0.25 -7.09 -24.14
CA LYS A 498 0.90 -6.31 -23.65
C LYS A 498 0.79 -6.18 -22.14
N TYR A 499 1.90 -6.25 -21.42
CA TYR A 499 1.92 -5.96 -19.97
C TYR A 499 1.66 -4.47 -19.68
N ASP A 500 2.26 -3.60 -20.49
CA ASP A 500 1.90 -2.18 -20.57
C ASP A 500 1.13 -1.95 -21.88
N PRO A 501 -0.16 -1.62 -21.86
CA PRO A 501 -0.96 -1.37 -23.07
C PRO A 501 -0.35 -0.33 -24.00
N HIS A 502 0.40 0.63 -23.46
CA HIS A 502 1.08 1.68 -24.21
C HIS A 502 2.47 1.29 -24.74
N ALA A 503 2.97 0.08 -24.41
CA ALA A 503 4.25 -0.39 -24.96
C ALA A 503 4.16 -0.54 -26.47
N LEU A 504 5.23 -0.15 -27.18
CA LEU A 504 5.31 -0.28 -28.65
C LEU A 504 5.32 -1.76 -29.06
N ARG A 505 5.99 -2.62 -28.27
CA ARG A 505 6.13 -4.04 -28.57
C ARG A 505 5.02 -4.85 -27.91
N LYS A 506 4.34 -5.66 -28.69
CA LYS A 506 3.38 -6.65 -28.21
C LYS A 506 4.10 -7.86 -27.65
N THR A 507 3.65 -8.36 -26.50
CA THR A 507 4.17 -9.61 -25.91
C THR A 507 3.56 -10.83 -26.59
N ILE A 508 2.25 -10.74 -26.90
CA ILE A 508 1.50 -11.70 -27.72
C ILE A 508 0.85 -10.90 -28.84
N ASP A 509 1.03 -11.33 -30.07
CA ASP A 509 0.58 -10.65 -31.29
C ASP A 509 -0.18 -11.60 -32.21
N ASP A 510 -1.50 -11.50 -32.22
CA ASP A 510 -2.43 -12.25 -33.03
C ASP A 510 -2.27 -13.79 -32.94
N VAL A 511 -2.19 -14.31 -31.71
CA VAL A 511 -2.05 -15.74 -31.46
C VAL A 511 -3.41 -16.43 -31.59
N ARG A 512 -3.40 -17.51 -32.37
CA ARG A 512 -4.54 -18.42 -32.57
C ARG A 512 -4.09 -19.86 -32.35
N ILE A 513 -4.66 -20.52 -31.34
CA ILE A 513 -4.31 -21.91 -30.98
C ILE A 513 -5.56 -22.61 -30.46
N HIS A 514 -5.76 -23.84 -30.94
CA HIS A 514 -6.71 -24.77 -30.36
C HIS A 514 -5.94 -25.83 -29.55
N ILE A 515 -6.25 -26.01 -28.26
CA ILE A 515 -5.69 -27.02 -27.37
C ILE A 515 -6.75 -28.11 -27.17
N PRO A 516 -6.54 -29.31 -27.74
CA PRO A 516 -7.55 -30.35 -27.71
C PRO A 516 -7.77 -30.90 -26.28
N GLN A 517 -9.02 -31.21 -25.95
CA GLN A 517 -9.38 -31.83 -24.69
C GLN A 517 -8.73 -33.21 -24.54
N GLY A 518 -8.22 -33.49 -23.32
CA GLY A 518 -7.64 -34.79 -22.97
C GLY A 518 -6.32 -35.12 -23.66
N LYS A 519 -5.66 -34.10 -24.28
CA LYS A 519 -4.41 -34.20 -25.01
C LYS A 519 -3.30 -33.39 -24.37
N VAL A 520 -2.07 -33.72 -24.72
CA VAL A 520 -0.86 -32.99 -24.30
C VAL A 520 -0.42 -32.04 -25.41
N THR A 521 -0.42 -30.76 -25.11
CA THR A 521 0.08 -29.70 -26.01
C THR A 521 1.37 -29.12 -25.44
N ALA A 522 2.46 -29.19 -26.20
CA ALA A 522 3.74 -28.58 -25.86
C ALA A 522 3.87 -27.22 -26.55
N ILE A 523 4.25 -26.18 -25.79
CA ILE A 523 4.54 -24.84 -26.29
C ILE A 523 6.05 -24.65 -26.23
N VAL A 524 6.69 -24.41 -27.39
CA VAL A 524 8.14 -24.25 -27.53
C VAL A 524 8.48 -22.92 -28.21
N GLY A 525 9.71 -22.45 -28.04
CA GLY A 525 10.19 -21.22 -28.67
C GLY A 525 11.36 -20.61 -27.91
N ALA A 526 11.97 -19.58 -28.45
CA ALA A 526 13.07 -18.86 -27.83
C ALA A 526 12.70 -18.25 -26.47
N SER A 527 13.68 -17.94 -25.63
CA SER A 527 13.43 -17.19 -24.38
C SER A 527 12.83 -15.82 -24.72
N GLY A 528 11.84 -15.39 -23.96
CA GLY A 528 11.12 -14.12 -24.22
C GLY A 528 10.13 -14.15 -25.36
N SER A 529 9.82 -15.30 -25.98
CA SER A 529 8.82 -15.42 -27.06
C SER A 529 7.35 -15.31 -26.60
N GLY A 530 7.07 -15.29 -25.28
CA GLY A 530 5.71 -15.14 -24.75
C GLY A 530 5.07 -16.41 -24.17
N LYS A 531 5.78 -17.53 -24.06
CA LYS A 531 5.26 -18.83 -23.58
C LYS A 531 4.64 -18.77 -22.18
N THR A 532 5.39 -18.29 -21.19
CA THR A 532 4.90 -18.10 -19.81
C THR A 532 3.74 -17.13 -19.73
N THR A 533 3.77 -16.08 -20.58
CA THR A 533 2.68 -15.11 -20.67
C THR A 533 1.39 -15.79 -21.16
N LEU A 534 1.48 -16.68 -22.13
CA LEU A 534 0.33 -17.42 -22.63
C LEU A 534 -0.29 -18.31 -21.55
N ILE A 535 0.52 -19.02 -20.74
CA ILE A 535 0.02 -19.78 -19.59
C ILE A 535 -0.70 -18.84 -18.59
N ARG A 536 -0.11 -17.70 -18.24
CA ARG A 536 -0.74 -16.74 -17.33
C ARG A 536 -2.08 -16.21 -17.84
N LEU A 537 -2.21 -16.01 -19.15
CA LEU A 537 -3.47 -15.62 -19.79
C LEU A 537 -4.52 -16.75 -19.71
N MET A 538 -4.14 -17.99 -19.97
CA MET A 538 -5.03 -19.16 -19.84
C MET A 538 -5.45 -19.42 -18.38
N LEU A 539 -4.65 -19.03 -17.39
CA LEU A 539 -5.00 -19.09 -15.97
C LEU A 539 -5.88 -17.90 -15.52
N GLY A 540 -6.13 -16.94 -16.42
CA GLY A 540 -6.91 -15.75 -16.13
C GLY A 540 -6.22 -14.75 -15.17
N TYR A 541 -4.87 -14.69 -15.17
CA TYR A 541 -4.13 -13.69 -14.41
C TYR A 541 -4.31 -12.29 -14.96
N TYR A 542 -4.40 -12.19 -16.30
CA TYR A 542 -4.59 -10.94 -17.03
C TYR A 542 -5.73 -11.09 -18.04
N SER A 543 -6.32 -9.97 -18.41
CA SER A 543 -7.28 -9.89 -19.51
C SER A 543 -6.54 -9.56 -20.81
N VAL A 544 -6.95 -10.16 -21.93
CA VAL A 544 -6.41 -9.85 -23.23
C VAL A 544 -6.89 -8.47 -23.71
N LEU A 545 -6.07 -7.77 -24.51
CA LEU A 545 -6.46 -6.48 -25.12
C LEU A 545 -7.45 -6.69 -26.25
N GLU A 546 -7.17 -7.67 -27.11
CA GLU A 546 -8.02 -8.05 -28.23
C GLU A 546 -8.14 -9.57 -28.29
N GLY A 547 -9.18 -10.06 -28.94
CA GLY A 547 -9.45 -11.48 -29.04
C GLY A 547 -10.13 -12.07 -27.81
N GLN A 548 -10.15 -13.40 -27.70
CA GLN A 548 -10.78 -14.10 -26.58
C GLN A 548 -10.14 -15.47 -26.33
N ILE A 549 -10.22 -15.92 -25.08
CA ILE A 549 -9.84 -17.27 -24.66
C ILE A 549 -11.11 -17.95 -24.16
N ASN A 550 -11.48 -19.08 -24.78
CA ASN A 550 -12.62 -19.88 -24.38
C ASN A 550 -12.16 -21.22 -23.81
N ILE A 551 -12.81 -21.64 -22.74
CA ILE A 551 -12.66 -22.97 -22.14
C ILE A 551 -13.94 -23.70 -22.47
N GLY A 552 -13.86 -24.71 -23.35
CA GLY A 552 -15.06 -25.18 -24.05
C GLY A 552 -15.72 -24.02 -24.78
N ASN A 553 -17.02 -23.86 -24.66
CA ASN A 553 -17.76 -22.73 -25.24
C ASN A 553 -17.85 -21.50 -24.33
N THR A 554 -17.19 -21.53 -23.17
CA THR A 554 -17.29 -20.46 -22.16
C THR A 554 -16.08 -19.54 -22.20
N ASN A 555 -16.31 -18.23 -22.40
CA ASN A 555 -15.22 -17.24 -22.32
C ASN A 555 -14.65 -17.15 -20.90
N ILE A 556 -13.32 -17.20 -20.77
CA ILE A 556 -12.61 -17.17 -19.50
C ILE A 556 -12.94 -15.93 -18.65
N ASN A 557 -13.28 -14.79 -19.26
CA ASN A 557 -13.66 -13.56 -18.56
C ASN A 557 -15.05 -13.64 -17.91
N LYS A 558 -15.89 -14.62 -18.29
CA LYS A 558 -17.19 -14.91 -17.68
C LYS A 558 -17.10 -15.97 -16.58
N LEU A 559 -15.96 -16.67 -16.44
CA LEU A 559 -15.73 -17.66 -15.40
C LEU A 559 -15.30 -17.01 -14.08
N ASN A 560 -15.77 -17.58 -12.98
CA ASN A 560 -15.22 -17.28 -11.65
C ASN A 560 -13.76 -17.77 -11.60
N LYS A 561 -12.80 -16.85 -11.46
CA LYS A 561 -11.37 -17.13 -11.52
C LYS A 561 -10.92 -18.12 -10.43
N LYS A 562 -11.48 -18.02 -9.21
CA LYS A 562 -11.18 -18.93 -8.12
C LYS A 562 -11.67 -20.35 -8.45
N TRP A 563 -12.87 -20.49 -9.01
CA TRP A 563 -13.40 -21.77 -9.45
C TRP A 563 -12.55 -22.34 -10.58
N TRP A 564 -12.22 -21.55 -11.62
CA TRP A 564 -11.37 -21.98 -12.73
C TRP A 564 -10.00 -22.50 -12.25
N ARG A 565 -9.31 -21.75 -11.41
CA ARG A 565 -8.01 -22.16 -10.87
C ARG A 565 -8.10 -23.42 -9.98
N ARG A 566 -9.26 -23.74 -9.41
CA ARG A 566 -9.49 -25.01 -8.74
C ARG A 566 -9.48 -26.19 -9.69
N GLN A 567 -9.91 -26.03 -10.93
CA GLN A 567 -9.86 -27.06 -11.97
C GLN A 567 -8.48 -27.23 -12.58
N CYS A 568 -7.53 -26.30 -12.29
CA CYS A 568 -6.18 -26.28 -12.86
C CYS A 568 -5.13 -26.77 -11.86
N GLY A 569 -4.25 -27.69 -12.27
CA GLY A 569 -2.98 -27.97 -11.63
C GLY A 569 -1.87 -27.15 -12.28
N VAL A 570 -1.10 -26.41 -11.50
CA VAL A 570 -0.15 -25.44 -12.04
C VAL A 570 1.22 -25.62 -11.41
N VAL A 571 2.25 -25.72 -12.23
CA VAL A 571 3.66 -25.62 -11.81
C VAL A 571 4.29 -24.50 -12.61
N MET A 572 4.58 -23.38 -11.94
CA MET A 572 5.24 -22.23 -12.55
C MET A 572 6.75 -22.31 -12.33
N GLN A 573 7.52 -21.67 -13.21
CA GLN A 573 8.98 -21.59 -13.12
C GLN A 573 9.46 -21.08 -11.76
N ASP A 574 8.83 -20.00 -11.26
CA ASP A 574 9.13 -19.35 -9.97
C ASP A 574 8.23 -19.81 -8.82
N GLY A 575 7.87 -21.10 -8.81
CA GLY A 575 6.97 -21.65 -7.77
C GLY A 575 7.53 -21.47 -6.36
N VAL A 576 6.65 -21.13 -5.40
CA VAL A 576 7.01 -20.84 -4.00
C VAL A 576 6.73 -22.04 -3.10
N ILE A 577 7.67 -22.32 -2.20
CA ILE A 577 7.50 -23.24 -1.06
C ILE A 577 7.20 -22.42 0.20
N PHE A 578 6.10 -22.75 0.87
CA PHE A 578 5.71 -22.10 2.12
C PHE A 578 6.52 -22.63 3.30
N SER A 579 6.76 -21.82 4.32
CA SER A 579 7.43 -22.23 5.58
C SER A 579 6.52 -23.10 6.43
N GLU A 580 6.15 -24.28 5.91
CA GLU A 580 5.24 -25.26 6.49
C GLU A 580 5.78 -26.67 6.32
N SER A 581 5.04 -27.70 6.81
CA SER A 581 5.40 -29.09 6.59
C SER A 581 5.35 -29.48 5.11
N ILE A 582 6.09 -30.52 4.72
CA ILE A 582 6.04 -31.08 3.36
C ILE A 582 4.60 -31.47 3.00
N ALA A 583 3.89 -32.10 3.93
CA ALA A 583 2.50 -32.49 3.73
C ALA A 583 1.61 -31.27 3.38
N ARG A 584 1.73 -30.17 4.12
CA ARG A 584 0.98 -28.92 3.86
C ARG A 584 1.42 -28.22 2.58
N ASN A 585 2.69 -28.31 2.20
CA ASN A 585 3.18 -27.79 0.93
C ASN A 585 2.67 -28.56 -0.29
N ILE A 586 2.36 -29.85 -0.15
CA ILE A 586 1.77 -30.67 -1.21
C ILE A 586 0.24 -30.49 -1.20
N ALA A 587 -0.39 -30.66 -0.02
CA ALA A 587 -1.83 -30.48 0.17
C ALA A 587 -2.11 -29.05 0.62
N VAL A 588 -2.11 -28.11 -0.31
CA VAL A 588 -2.33 -26.65 -0.05
C VAL A 588 -3.80 -26.32 0.22
N ASP A 589 -4.66 -27.30 0.34
CA ASP A 589 -6.09 -27.13 0.62
C ASP A 589 -6.35 -26.90 2.10
N ASP A 590 -7.45 -26.19 2.42
CA ASP A 590 -7.88 -25.86 3.79
C ASP A 590 -8.45 -27.10 4.55
N GLY A 591 -8.59 -28.23 3.85
CA GLY A 591 -9.16 -29.48 4.39
C GLY A 591 -8.17 -30.40 5.10
N ASP A 592 -8.69 -31.53 5.56
CA ASP A 592 -7.88 -32.62 6.08
C ASP A 592 -7.06 -33.27 4.97
N ILE A 593 -5.81 -33.60 5.30
CA ILE A 593 -4.87 -34.18 4.33
C ILE A 593 -5.19 -35.65 4.12
N ASP A 594 -5.57 -36.02 2.89
CA ASP A 594 -5.72 -37.41 2.47
C ASP A 594 -4.32 -38.05 2.33
N LYS A 595 -4.05 -39.01 3.19
CA LYS A 595 -2.75 -39.68 3.28
C LYS A 595 -2.43 -40.53 2.04
N GLU A 596 -3.41 -41.25 1.48
CA GLU A 596 -3.19 -42.09 0.30
C GLU A 596 -2.87 -41.23 -0.93
N ARG A 597 -3.64 -40.17 -1.10
CA ARG A 597 -3.48 -39.20 -2.17
C ARG A 597 -2.13 -38.48 -2.04
N LEU A 598 -1.71 -38.15 -0.80
CA LEU A 598 -0.42 -37.52 -0.51
C LEU A 598 0.75 -38.44 -0.91
N LEU A 599 0.68 -39.70 -0.52
CA LEU A 599 1.71 -40.69 -0.85
C LEU A 599 1.80 -40.94 -2.36
N LYS A 600 0.65 -41.05 -3.03
CA LYS A 600 0.59 -41.23 -4.50
C LYS A 600 1.18 -39.99 -5.24
N ALA A 601 0.85 -38.79 -4.78
CA ALA A 601 1.39 -37.57 -5.36
C ALA A 601 2.92 -37.47 -5.19
N ALA A 602 3.43 -37.83 -4.01
CA ALA A 602 4.86 -37.86 -3.73
C ALA A 602 5.61 -38.94 -4.55
N GLU A 603 4.95 -40.06 -4.83
CA GLU A 603 5.48 -41.15 -5.65
C GLU A 603 5.58 -40.73 -7.13
N ILE A 604 4.52 -40.16 -7.70
CA ILE A 604 4.51 -39.63 -9.08
C ILE A 604 5.58 -38.57 -9.27
N ALA A 605 5.78 -37.70 -8.30
CA ALA A 605 6.82 -36.66 -8.33
C ALA A 605 8.22 -37.15 -7.95
N CYS A 606 8.43 -38.44 -7.72
CA CYS A 606 9.69 -39.05 -7.31
C CYS A 606 10.35 -38.38 -6.09
N ILE A 607 9.54 -37.87 -5.13
CA ILE A 607 10.04 -37.22 -3.90
C ILE A 607 9.82 -38.09 -2.66
N LYS A 608 9.04 -39.19 -2.75
CA LYS A 608 8.64 -40.05 -1.64
C LYS A 608 9.84 -40.63 -0.87
N GLU A 609 10.85 -41.16 -1.56
CA GLU A 609 12.02 -41.76 -0.93
C GLU A 609 12.81 -40.73 -0.11
N TYR A 610 13.05 -39.55 -0.69
CA TYR A 610 13.69 -38.44 0.01
C TYR A 610 12.92 -38.04 1.27
N VAL A 611 11.59 -37.89 1.16
CA VAL A 611 10.76 -37.49 2.29
C VAL A 611 10.73 -38.56 3.39
N MET A 612 10.67 -39.85 3.01
CA MET A 612 10.66 -40.97 3.96
C MET A 612 11.99 -41.17 4.67
N ALA A 613 13.11 -40.71 4.09
CA ALA A 613 14.44 -40.70 4.71
C ALA A 613 14.60 -39.59 5.77
N LEU A 614 13.72 -38.57 5.78
CA LEU A 614 13.77 -37.51 6.77
C LEU A 614 13.24 -37.98 8.15
N PRO A 615 13.80 -37.52 9.28
CA PRO A 615 13.38 -37.93 10.61
C PRO A 615 11.87 -37.72 10.89
N LEU A 616 11.30 -36.61 10.46
CA LEU A 616 9.88 -36.26 10.62
C LEU A 616 9.04 -36.56 9.37
N LYS A 617 9.64 -37.19 8.35
CA LYS A 617 8.96 -37.55 7.09
C LYS A 617 8.16 -36.38 6.53
N PHE A 618 6.88 -36.57 6.21
CA PHE A 618 5.98 -35.53 5.69
C PHE A 618 5.68 -34.38 6.67
N ASN A 619 5.96 -34.55 7.96
CA ASN A 619 5.82 -33.50 8.96
C ASN A 619 7.07 -32.58 9.04
N THR A 620 8.11 -32.87 8.28
CA THR A 620 9.32 -32.05 8.22
C THR A 620 8.95 -30.66 7.72
N LYS A 621 9.29 -29.59 8.49
CA LYS A 621 9.11 -28.22 8.10
C LYS A 621 10.17 -27.84 7.06
N ILE A 622 9.74 -27.25 5.95
CA ILE A 622 10.56 -26.80 4.83
C ILE A 622 10.31 -25.31 4.54
N GLY A 623 11.01 -24.75 3.59
CA GLY A 623 10.92 -23.33 3.22
C GLY A 623 11.96 -22.50 3.93
N ARG A 624 11.73 -21.19 4.04
CA ARG A 624 12.71 -20.23 4.55
C ARG A 624 13.15 -20.51 5.99
N ASP A 625 12.24 -21.00 6.84
CA ASP A 625 12.45 -21.25 8.28
C ASP A 625 12.60 -22.75 8.59
N GLY A 626 12.82 -23.59 7.60
CA GLY A 626 12.89 -25.04 7.74
C GLY A 626 14.11 -25.64 7.05
N VAL A 627 14.04 -26.94 6.79
CA VAL A 627 15.10 -27.66 6.06
C VAL A 627 15.24 -27.08 4.65
N GLY A 628 16.45 -26.73 4.28
CA GLY A 628 16.78 -26.27 2.94
C GLY A 628 16.54 -27.34 1.90
N LEU A 629 15.95 -26.97 0.76
CA LEU A 629 15.71 -27.88 -0.36
C LEU A 629 16.61 -27.51 -1.53
N SER A 630 17.13 -28.53 -2.24
CA SER A 630 17.72 -28.29 -3.55
C SER A 630 16.65 -27.80 -4.54
N GLN A 631 17.06 -27.13 -5.62
CA GLN A 631 16.12 -26.63 -6.63
C GLN A 631 15.30 -27.78 -7.25
N GLY A 632 15.92 -28.95 -7.47
CA GLY A 632 15.21 -30.13 -7.95
C GLY A 632 14.20 -30.70 -6.95
N GLN A 633 14.52 -30.70 -5.64
CA GLN A 633 13.57 -31.12 -4.59
C GLN A 633 12.41 -30.16 -4.50
N LYS A 634 12.65 -28.85 -4.56
CA LYS A 634 11.62 -27.81 -4.61
C LYS A 634 10.67 -28.05 -5.78
N GLN A 635 11.21 -28.31 -6.96
CA GLN A 635 10.43 -28.54 -8.18
C GLN A 635 9.56 -29.81 -8.07
N ARG A 636 10.11 -30.91 -7.52
CA ARG A 636 9.37 -32.14 -7.27
C ARG A 636 8.21 -31.95 -6.28
N ILE A 637 8.37 -31.14 -5.25
CA ILE A 637 7.26 -30.78 -4.33
C ILE A 637 6.17 -29.97 -5.06
N LEU A 638 6.54 -29.05 -5.95
CA LEU A 638 5.57 -28.29 -6.75
C LEU A 638 4.81 -29.20 -7.73
N ILE A 639 5.49 -30.19 -8.33
CA ILE A 639 4.84 -31.22 -9.15
C ILE A 639 3.87 -32.07 -8.28
N ALA A 640 4.33 -32.54 -7.10
CA ALA A 640 3.47 -33.28 -6.17
C ALA A 640 2.22 -32.49 -5.78
N ARG A 641 2.34 -31.16 -5.57
CA ARG A 641 1.23 -30.24 -5.30
C ARG A 641 0.20 -30.24 -6.44
N ALA A 642 0.66 -30.15 -7.68
CA ALA A 642 -0.22 -30.16 -8.85
C ALA A 642 -0.92 -31.54 -9.00
N VAL A 643 -0.20 -32.64 -8.76
CA VAL A 643 -0.72 -34.00 -8.81
C VAL A 643 -1.72 -34.26 -7.69
N TYR A 644 -1.44 -33.83 -6.44
CA TYR A 644 -2.34 -33.99 -5.30
C TYR A 644 -3.72 -33.38 -5.56
N LYS A 645 -3.77 -32.26 -6.25
CA LYS A 645 -5.01 -31.58 -6.60
C LYS A 645 -5.90 -32.39 -7.55
N ASN A 646 -5.35 -33.31 -8.32
CA ASN A 646 -6.01 -34.14 -9.36
C ASN A 646 -6.92 -33.33 -10.29
N PRO A 647 -6.38 -32.33 -11.01
CA PRO A 647 -7.14 -31.38 -11.82
C PRO A 647 -7.52 -31.98 -13.18
N ASP A 648 -8.52 -31.36 -13.86
CA ASP A 648 -8.88 -31.67 -15.25
C ASP A 648 -7.89 -31.01 -16.24
N TYR A 649 -7.33 -29.85 -15.88
CA TYR A 649 -6.39 -29.08 -16.69
C TYR A 649 -5.04 -28.95 -15.96
N ILE A 650 -3.94 -29.16 -16.68
CA ILE A 650 -2.59 -29.10 -16.11
C ILE A 650 -1.75 -28.12 -16.91
N PHE A 651 -1.10 -27.19 -16.22
CA PHE A 651 -0.20 -26.20 -16.82
C PHE A 651 1.18 -26.32 -16.17
N LEU A 652 2.20 -26.63 -16.99
CA LEU A 652 3.57 -26.81 -16.56
C LEU A 652 4.48 -25.82 -17.28
N ASP A 653 5.07 -24.90 -16.53
CA ASP A 653 6.02 -23.91 -17.05
C ASP A 653 7.42 -24.29 -16.59
N GLU A 654 8.20 -24.87 -17.49
CA GLU A 654 9.56 -25.32 -17.27
C GLU A 654 9.73 -26.23 -16.04
N ALA A 655 8.75 -27.08 -15.78
CA ALA A 655 8.63 -27.86 -14.54
C ALA A 655 9.73 -28.92 -14.34
N THR A 656 10.58 -29.21 -15.34
CA THR A 656 11.64 -30.23 -15.26
C THR A 656 13.06 -29.69 -15.42
N ASN A 657 13.22 -28.37 -15.60
CA ASN A 657 14.54 -27.79 -15.95
C ASN A 657 15.65 -28.00 -14.90
N SER A 658 15.29 -28.05 -13.61
CA SER A 658 16.24 -28.19 -12.51
C SER A 658 16.44 -29.64 -12.05
N LEU A 659 15.92 -30.61 -12.80
CA LEU A 659 16.02 -32.02 -12.46
C LEU A 659 17.23 -32.65 -13.13
N ASP A 660 17.85 -33.60 -12.44
CA ASP A 660 18.86 -34.51 -13.01
C ASP A 660 18.24 -35.47 -14.02
N ALA A 661 18.99 -35.94 -15.00
CA ALA A 661 18.47 -36.70 -16.13
C ALA A 661 17.73 -37.99 -15.73
N ASN A 662 18.17 -38.68 -14.67
CA ASN A 662 17.50 -39.91 -14.20
C ASN A 662 16.16 -39.63 -13.57
N ASN A 663 16.08 -38.64 -12.67
CA ASN A 663 14.82 -38.25 -12.04
C ASN A 663 13.86 -37.61 -13.06
N GLU A 664 14.36 -36.82 -14.01
CA GLU A 664 13.55 -36.25 -15.07
C GLU A 664 12.83 -37.34 -15.86
N ARG A 665 13.54 -38.38 -16.33
CA ARG A 665 12.98 -39.48 -17.10
C ARG A 665 11.87 -40.19 -16.30
N SER A 666 12.13 -40.55 -15.05
CA SER A 666 11.18 -41.23 -14.19
C SER A 666 9.93 -40.37 -13.93
N ILE A 667 10.11 -39.06 -13.70
CA ILE A 667 9.00 -38.14 -13.48
C ILE A 667 8.17 -37.98 -14.76
N VAL A 668 8.77 -37.83 -15.92
CA VAL A 668 8.07 -37.75 -17.20
C VAL A 668 7.26 -39.00 -17.44
N GLU A 669 7.84 -40.19 -17.28
CA GLU A 669 7.13 -41.47 -17.42
C GLU A 669 5.94 -41.61 -16.46
N ASN A 670 6.06 -41.15 -15.22
CA ASN A 670 4.98 -41.16 -14.24
C ASN A 670 3.90 -40.12 -14.57
N LEU A 671 4.30 -38.95 -15.01
CA LEU A 671 3.39 -37.88 -15.40
C LEU A 671 2.62 -38.24 -16.68
N ASP A 672 3.24 -38.91 -17.66
CA ASP A 672 2.55 -39.40 -18.87
C ASP A 672 1.40 -40.35 -18.53
N LYS A 673 1.56 -41.18 -17.49
CA LYS A 673 0.47 -42.01 -16.95
C LYS A 673 -0.62 -41.18 -16.27
N PHE A 674 -0.24 -40.11 -15.55
CA PHE A 674 -1.15 -39.21 -14.84
C PHE A 674 -1.94 -38.32 -15.78
N TYR A 675 -1.37 -37.97 -16.96
CA TYR A 675 -1.99 -37.10 -17.96
C TYR A 675 -3.17 -37.73 -18.69
N LYS A 676 -3.31 -39.06 -18.68
CA LYS A 676 -4.37 -39.76 -19.41
C LYS A 676 -5.76 -39.20 -19.10
N GLY A 677 -6.42 -38.69 -20.12
CA GLY A 677 -7.76 -38.08 -20.02
C GLY A 677 -7.78 -36.65 -19.53
N LYS A 678 -6.63 -36.04 -19.29
CA LYS A 678 -6.49 -34.64 -18.82
C LYS A 678 -5.99 -33.75 -19.96
N THR A 679 -6.37 -32.48 -19.94
CA THR A 679 -5.86 -31.48 -20.87
C THR A 679 -4.59 -30.88 -20.29
N VAL A 680 -3.46 -31.07 -20.97
CA VAL A 680 -2.14 -30.68 -20.46
C VAL A 680 -1.47 -29.69 -21.40
N VAL A 681 -0.98 -28.60 -20.82
CA VAL A 681 -0.17 -27.59 -21.52
C VAL A 681 1.22 -27.55 -20.87
N ILE A 682 2.26 -27.82 -21.65
CA ILE A 682 3.63 -27.87 -21.18
C ILE A 682 4.46 -26.82 -21.93
N VAL A 683 5.04 -25.87 -21.22
CA VAL A 683 6.14 -25.06 -21.76
C VAL A 683 7.44 -25.78 -21.44
N ALA A 684 8.12 -26.23 -22.45
CA ALA A 684 9.33 -27.00 -22.31
C ALA A 684 10.47 -26.45 -23.19
N HIS A 685 11.69 -26.57 -22.64
CA HIS A 685 12.94 -26.30 -23.32
C HIS A 685 13.72 -27.58 -23.64
N ARG A 686 13.27 -28.75 -23.15
CA ARG A 686 13.96 -30.04 -23.36
C ARG A 686 13.19 -30.93 -24.30
N LEU A 687 13.90 -31.52 -25.24
CA LEU A 687 13.35 -32.38 -26.28
C LEU A 687 12.60 -33.61 -25.73
N GLY A 688 13.10 -34.20 -24.63
CA GLY A 688 12.50 -35.39 -24.01
C GLY A 688 11.05 -35.17 -23.56
N THR A 689 10.72 -33.95 -23.10
CA THR A 689 9.38 -33.58 -22.66
C THR A 689 8.44 -33.24 -23.84
N VAL A 690 9.00 -32.75 -24.95
CA VAL A 690 8.24 -32.26 -26.10
C VAL A 690 7.89 -33.38 -27.10
N LYS A 691 8.79 -34.37 -27.23
CA LYS A 691 8.70 -35.43 -28.26
C LYS A 691 7.40 -36.24 -28.20
N ASN A 692 6.90 -36.49 -26.98
CA ASN A 692 5.70 -37.30 -26.75
C ASN A 692 4.39 -36.49 -26.76
N ALA A 693 4.44 -35.19 -27.00
CA ALA A 693 3.25 -34.35 -27.05
C ALA A 693 2.39 -34.65 -28.27
N ASP A 694 1.07 -34.71 -28.07
CA ASP A 694 0.10 -34.89 -29.16
C ASP A 694 0.13 -33.70 -30.14
N GLN A 695 0.39 -32.52 -29.63
CA GLN A 695 0.50 -31.29 -30.40
C GLN A 695 1.69 -30.45 -29.91
N ILE A 696 2.42 -29.85 -30.83
CA ILE A 696 3.51 -28.91 -30.55
C ILE A 696 3.17 -27.59 -31.21
N VAL A 697 3.24 -26.51 -30.44
CA VAL A 697 3.02 -25.12 -30.89
C VAL A 697 4.32 -24.36 -30.75
N VAL A 698 4.83 -23.86 -31.85
CA VAL A 698 6.07 -23.05 -31.87
C VAL A 698 5.72 -21.58 -31.84
N ILE A 699 6.22 -20.87 -30.83
CA ILE A 699 6.00 -19.43 -30.66
C ILE A 699 7.32 -18.69 -30.85
N ASP A 700 7.32 -17.72 -31.74
CA ASP A 700 8.42 -16.80 -31.93
C ASP A 700 7.93 -15.35 -31.99
N HIS A 701 8.63 -14.46 -31.23
CA HIS A 701 8.28 -13.03 -31.13
C HIS A 701 6.79 -12.74 -30.89
N GLY A 702 6.14 -13.56 -30.02
CA GLY A 702 4.73 -13.40 -29.68
C GLY A 702 3.74 -13.93 -30.70
N LYS A 703 4.19 -14.60 -31.76
CA LYS A 703 3.36 -15.19 -32.83
C LYS A 703 3.52 -16.71 -32.91
N VAL A 704 2.47 -17.38 -33.32
CA VAL A 704 2.55 -18.81 -33.65
C VAL A 704 3.13 -18.97 -35.07
N VAL A 705 4.27 -19.69 -35.13
CA VAL A 705 5.00 -19.91 -36.42
C VAL A 705 4.67 -21.29 -37.00
N GLU A 706 4.55 -22.30 -36.14
CA GLU A 706 4.31 -23.69 -36.54
C GLU A 706 3.41 -24.41 -35.54
N ILE A 707 2.53 -25.29 -36.06
CA ILE A 707 1.73 -26.23 -35.25
C ILE A 707 1.81 -27.61 -35.91
N GLY A 708 2.03 -28.65 -35.15
CA GLY A 708 2.08 -30.04 -35.62
C GLY A 708 2.47 -30.99 -34.51
N ASN A 709 2.92 -32.19 -34.85
CA ASN A 709 3.56 -33.14 -33.96
C ASN A 709 5.08 -33.23 -34.24
N HIS A 710 5.83 -33.94 -33.43
CA HIS A 710 7.29 -34.05 -33.55
C HIS A 710 7.73 -34.51 -34.95
N GLU A 711 7.08 -35.52 -35.53
CA GLU A 711 7.44 -36.10 -36.80
C GLU A 711 7.20 -35.10 -37.94
N SER A 712 6.00 -34.50 -37.96
CA SER A 712 5.59 -33.55 -39.03
C SER A 712 6.44 -32.28 -39.02
N LEU A 713 6.77 -31.74 -37.83
CA LEU A 713 7.56 -30.52 -37.68
C LEU A 713 9.07 -30.75 -37.95
N THR A 714 9.57 -31.94 -37.60
CA THR A 714 10.94 -32.30 -37.93
C THR A 714 11.14 -32.49 -39.44
N ALA A 715 10.13 -33.08 -40.12
CA ALA A 715 10.16 -33.26 -41.57
C ALA A 715 10.12 -31.94 -42.34
N LYS A 716 9.41 -30.91 -41.81
CA LYS A 716 9.32 -29.56 -42.40
C LYS A 716 10.63 -28.78 -42.34
N ARG A 717 11.57 -29.14 -41.48
CA ARG A 717 12.87 -28.47 -41.26
C ARG A 717 12.74 -26.96 -40.99
N GLY A 718 11.68 -26.53 -40.33
CA GLY A 718 11.38 -25.15 -40.03
C GLY A 718 11.95 -24.67 -38.66
N ALA A 719 11.22 -23.77 -37.99
CA ALA A 719 11.61 -23.18 -36.70
C ALA A 719 11.77 -24.25 -35.59
N TYR A 720 10.86 -25.23 -35.55
CA TYR A 720 10.95 -26.36 -34.63
C TYR A 720 12.22 -27.18 -34.83
N TYR A 721 12.53 -27.54 -36.07
CA TYR A 721 13.72 -28.30 -36.40
C TYR A 721 15.01 -27.59 -35.95
N ASN A 722 15.10 -26.28 -36.14
CA ASN A 722 16.24 -25.49 -35.73
C ASN A 722 16.40 -25.46 -34.21
N LEU A 723 15.30 -25.38 -33.46
CA LEU A 723 15.30 -25.43 -31.98
C LEU A 723 15.82 -26.81 -31.50
N VAL A 724 15.34 -27.89 -32.10
CA VAL A 724 15.75 -29.28 -31.77
C VAL A 724 17.19 -29.52 -32.13
N LYS A 725 17.63 -29.09 -33.31
CA LYS A 725 19.02 -29.24 -33.79
C LYS A 725 19.99 -28.55 -32.85
N ASN A 726 19.72 -27.31 -32.45
CA ASN A 726 20.60 -26.59 -31.53
C ASN A 726 20.68 -27.28 -30.15
N GLN A 727 19.60 -27.92 -29.68
CA GLN A 727 19.61 -28.69 -28.42
C GLN A 727 20.43 -29.99 -28.53
N LEU A 728 20.35 -30.67 -29.66
CA LEU A 728 21.17 -31.89 -29.92
C LEU A 728 22.66 -31.57 -30.09
N GLU A 729 22.99 -30.43 -30.69
CA GLU A 729 24.38 -29.96 -30.84
C GLU A 729 25.01 -29.48 -29.53
N LEU A 730 24.22 -28.93 -28.60
CA LEU A 730 24.67 -28.53 -27.25
C LEU A 730 24.71 -29.70 -26.24
N GLY A 731 24.09 -30.81 -26.58
CA GLY A 731 24.04 -32.03 -25.73
C GLY A 731 25.07 -33.08 -26.03
N ASN A 732 26.02 -32.84 -26.94
CA ASN A 732 27.20 -33.71 -27.22
C ASN A 732 28.45 -33.24 -26.47
#